data_1a8641e50fe528bc795de32daa6b5ce1
#
_entry.id   1a8641e50fe528bc795de32daa6b5ce1
#
_cell.length_a   1.000
_cell.length_b   1.000
_cell.length_c   1.000
_cell.angle_alpha   90.00
_cell.angle_beta   90.00
_cell.angle_gamma   90.00
#
_symmetry.space_group_name_H-M   'P 1'
#
loop_
_entity.id
_entity.type
_entity.pdbx_description
1 polymer ?
#
loop_
_entity_poly.entity_id
_entity_poly.type
_entity_poly.pdbx_seq_one_letter_code
_entity_poly.pdbx_strand_id
1 'polypeptide(L)'
;MRKGQVLKYARCSVAVWTVLFAVDCFADVKVCPPTRELSEIEKAMSRALEFEMIRNDELAGKWYKKASDLGSIAARCQFLAGTLNDPSECDTVTEEECDEAFRRANAAKGTPEGMYALANCYVVGVGVEEDRLKADEWMKKSAAANYAPALVFYAFKQMHGGFGHGTTRWTDAQILDGFRRAYENGSPVGAAFWAAQSWGGDDISAQMDALKWAAGNDSIMCNMFLSRVYMGMPLGMPGPGSRRAPPMDLAAARRHVEAAEKLGLDKQEVELCRKHIAQLERQISEQKGEKEKKADKAEAGDKPETTSVGAAPFDADAFIQRALEVTPSTPKDEMDSLDKAVRVNGKAVADAVAVRLADKSAKEDDKVKYVWLLGLAKQDSSVPLMLDVFKTSNPTSLLHMVTSRALVEIGGDEVGALFLESYRKNKAKMGEERKFDAMQELAMLQYAPAVKDAEEFLKIDPERYYWQVYFIFGLFDDLAVPMLCEKLNDSDALVRTNALGAIRFLMPESTDMTKALLKRMEVEKDPDIRYQLAETIEWNMIGQGEKGQQELRETFSRLLKFEDKDSSAAKFMRETVMSKSVMPEDMRKKFKPDSGKFEAAYKTIMDSGVHLSSNREAANDILYCATRKDVPKLKELRRRALYRQSDECFYDHKKLTRIINWVLACAPEAE
;
A
#
# COMPACT_ATOMS: atom_id res chain seq x y z
N MET A 1 -21.57 8.60 22.85
CA MET A 1 -20.14 8.97 22.90
C MET A 1 -19.25 7.76 23.22
N ARG A 2 -19.18 6.68 22.40
CA ARG A 2 -18.23 5.54 22.58
C ARG A 2 -17.96 4.75 21.30
N LYS A 3 -18.44 5.17 20.13
CA LYS A 3 -18.20 4.49 18.82
C LYS A 3 -17.09 5.12 17.96
N GLY A 4 -16.55 6.27 18.36
CA GLY A 4 -15.50 6.96 17.59
C GLY A 4 -14.06 6.54 17.91
N GLN A 5 -13.82 5.82 19.00
CA GLN A 5 -12.47 5.47 19.44
C GLN A 5 -11.92 4.19 18.80
N VAL A 6 -12.76 3.23 18.42
CA VAL A 6 -12.30 1.94 17.85
C VAL A 6 -11.77 2.10 16.42
N LEU A 7 -12.27 3.10 15.66
CA LEU A 7 -11.85 3.37 14.28
C LEU A 7 -10.50 4.11 14.16
N LYS A 8 -10.08 4.85 15.21
CA LYS A 8 -8.76 5.50 15.20
C LYS A 8 -7.58 4.50 15.26
N TYR A 9 -7.78 3.34 15.86
CA TYR A 9 -6.71 2.40 16.17
C TYR A 9 -6.34 1.44 15.02
N ALA A 10 -7.27 1.10 14.14
CA ALA A 10 -6.97 0.33 12.94
C ALA A 10 -6.12 1.12 11.92
N ARG A 11 -6.14 2.46 12.01
CA ARG A 11 -5.36 3.36 11.14
C ARG A 11 -3.91 3.60 11.57
N CYS A 12 -3.61 3.48 12.87
CA CYS A 12 -2.24 3.66 13.38
C CYS A 12 -1.29 2.52 12.96
N SER A 13 -1.74 1.27 12.95
CA SER A 13 -0.93 0.14 12.49
C SER A 13 -0.62 0.21 11.00
N VAL A 14 -1.52 0.77 10.17
CA VAL A 14 -1.32 0.89 8.72
C VAL A 14 -0.30 1.99 8.36
N ALA A 15 -0.27 3.11 9.09
CA ALA A 15 0.63 4.23 8.79
C ALA A 15 2.12 3.90 9.04
N VAL A 16 2.43 3.06 10.03
CA VAL A 16 3.80 2.56 10.27
C VAL A 16 4.23 1.54 9.20
N TRP A 17 3.26 0.84 8.56
CA TRP A 17 3.53 -0.17 7.54
C TRP A 17 3.77 0.38 6.12
N THR A 18 3.32 1.61 5.82
CA THR A 18 3.43 2.20 4.47
C THR A 18 4.85 2.67 4.10
N VAL A 19 5.82 2.55 5.01
CA VAL A 19 7.17 3.16 4.90
C VAL A 19 8.20 2.25 4.24
N LEU A 20 7.87 1.01 3.85
CA LEU A 20 8.87 -0.03 3.63
C LEU A 20 9.02 -0.46 2.16
N PHE A 21 9.65 0.34 1.30
CA PHE A 21 10.04 -0.10 -0.05
C PHE A 21 11.52 0.12 -0.34
N ALA A 22 12.17 -0.99 -0.67
CA ALA A 22 13.59 -1.13 -0.91
C ALA A 22 14.04 -0.64 -2.29
N VAL A 23 15.20 -0.03 -2.34
CA VAL A 23 15.99 0.19 -3.56
C VAL A 23 17.28 -0.61 -3.44
N ASP A 24 17.44 -1.61 -4.29
CA ASP A 24 18.60 -2.52 -4.35
C ASP A 24 19.89 -1.86 -4.93
N CYS A 25 20.17 -0.59 -4.64
CA CYS A 25 21.24 0.12 -5.37
C CYS A 25 22.35 0.79 -4.55
N PHE A 26 22.42 0.65 -3.22
CA PHE A 26 23.44 1.42 -2.46
C PHE A 26 24.14 0.60 -1.36
N ALA A 27 24.99 -0.35 -1.77
CA ALA A 27 25.79 -1.16 -0.83
C ALA A 27 27.03 -0.45 -0.25
N ASP A 28 27.50 0.69 -0.80
CA ASP A 28 28.85 1.22 -0.51
C ASP A 28 28.92 2.68 -0.02
N VAL A 29 27.82 3.30 0.41
CA VAL A 29 27.91 4.67 0.92
C VAL A 29 28.27 4.65 2.41
N LYS A 30 29.49 5.09 2.72
CA LYS A 30 29.93 5.27 4.11
C LYS A 30 29.09 6.36 4.78
N VAL A 31 28.24 5.97 5.73
CA VAL A 31 27.39 6.87 6.51
C VAL A 31 28.11 7.24 7.79
N CYS A 32 28.18 8.54 8.09
CA CYS A 32 28.80 9.03 9.30
C CYS A 32 27.70 9.45 10.31
N PRO A 33 27.59 8.78 11.46
CA PRO A 33 26.64 9.19 12.49
C PRO A 33 26.96 10.61 13.00
N PRO A 34 25.94 11.36 13.43
CA PRO A 34 26.16 12.67 14.03
C PRO A 34 27.01 12.54 15.30
N THR A 35 28.03 13.38 15.40
CA THR A 35 28.97 13.37 16.56
C THR A 35 28.58 14.34 17.67
N ARG A 36 27.56 15.19 17.45
CA ARG A 36 27.10 16.18 18.42
C ARG A 36 25.83 15.74 19.14
N GLU A 37 25.68 16.20 20.38
CA GLU A 37 24.40 16.12 21.09
C GLU A 37 23.36 17.03 20.46
N LEU A 38 22.10 16.59 20.48
CA LEU A 38 20.97 17.40 20.02
C LEU A 38 20.60 18.44 21.10
N SER A 39 20.33 19.68 20.67
CA SER A 39 19.76 20.70 21.54
C SER A 39 18.32 20.32 21.95
N GLU A 40 17.80 20.92 23.01
CA GLU A 40 16.43 20.69 23.46
C GLU A 40 15.37 21.05 22.40
N ILE A 41 15.66 22.07 21.58
CA ILE A 41 14.81 22.43 20.43
C ILE A 41 14.81 21.27 19.41
N GLU A 42 15.96 20.76 19.02
CA GLU A 42 16.08 19.66 18.06
C GLU A 42 15.42 18.38 18.57
N LYS A 43 15.56 18.07 19.85
CA LYS A 43 14.86 16.93 20.47
C LYS A 43 13.34 17.13 20.43
N ALA A 44 12.86 18.33 20.77
CA ALA A 44 11.43 18.62 20.75
C ALA A 44 10.87 18.59 19.33
N MET A 45 11.57 19.16 18.34
CA MET A 45 11.22 19.11 16.92
C MET A 45 11.19 17.67 16.40
N SER A 46 12.19 16.84 16.72
CA SER A 46 12.24 15.43 16.31
C SER A 46 11.07 14.64 16.87
N ARG A 47 10.71 14.85 18.13
CA ARG A 47 9.54 14.18 18.73
C ARG A 47 8.24 14.65 18.11
N ALA A 48 8.10 15.94 17.83
CA ALA A 48 6.93 16.45 17.13
C ALA A 48 6.76 15.78 15.77
N LEU A 49 7.84 15.71 14.98
CA LEU A 49 7.85 15.03 13.68
C LEU A 49 7.55 13.53 13.80
N GLU A 50 8.07 12.83 14.82
CA GLU A 50 7.73 11.42 15.05
C GLU A 50 6.23 11.23 15.26
N PHE A 51 5.62 12.03 16.14
CA PHE A 51 4.19 11.95 16.41
C PHE A 51 3.35 12.33 15.18
N GLU A 52 3.78 13.32 14.39
CA GLU A 52 3.14 13.67 13.12
C GLU A 52 3.20 12.50 12.12
N MET A 53 4.36 11.82 11.99
CA MET A 53 4.51 10.68 11.08
C MET A 53 3.64 9.48 11.47
N ILE A 54 3.41 9.26 12.77
CA ILE A 54 2.49 8.21 13.27
C ILE A 54 1.05 8.73 13.43
N ARG A 55 0.75 9.93 12.92
CA ARG A 55 -0.58 10.57 12.94
C ARG A 55 -1.19 10.73 14.34
N ASN A 56 -0.36 11.04 15.32
CA ASN A 56 -0.80 11.45 16.64
C ASN A 56 -0.70 12.97 16.75
N ASP A 57 -1.68 13.65 16.12
CA ASP A 57 -1.66 15.12 15.96
C ASP A 57 -1.70 15.85 17.31
N GLU A 58 -2.37 15.29 18.32
CA GLU A 58 -2.42 15.86 19.66
C GLU A 58 -1.02 15.93 20.32
N LEU A 59 -0.27 14.83 20.28
CA LEU A 59 1.08 14.78 20.84
C LEU A 59 2.06 15.57 19.96
N ALA A 60 1.92 15.55 18.64
CA ALA A 60 2.71 16.37 17.73
C ALA A 60 2.55 17.86 18.06
N GLY A 61 1.31 18.33 18.20
CA GLY A 61 1.00 19.72 18.59
C GLY A 61 1.64 20.13 19.92
N LYS A 62 1.58 19.27 20.95
CA LYS A 62 2.25 19.53 22.25
C LYS A 62 3.76 19.70 22.12
N TRP A 63 4.41 18.88 21.28
CA TRP A 63 5.86 18.97 21.10
C TRP A 63 6.27 20.13 20.20
N TYR A 64 5.48 20.48 19.15
CA TYR A 64 5.68 21.70 18.37
C TYR A 64 5.52 22.94 19.24
N LYS A 65 4.49 22.97 20.11
CA LYS A 65 4.34 24.06 21.08
C LYS A 65 5.56 24.18 21.98
N LYS A 66 6.06 23.07 22.54
CA LYS A 66 7.28 23.07 23.38
C LYS A 66 8.49 23.60 22.61
N ALA A 67 8.73 23.17 21.39
CA ALA A 67 9.84 23.68 20.56
C ALA A 67 9.66 25.16 20.21
N SER A 68 8.42 25.63 19.99
CA SER A 68 8.08 27.03 19.80
C SER A 68 8.40 27.85 21.05
N ASP A 69 8.02 27.37 22.22
CA ASP A 69 8.28 28.04 23.52
C ASP A 69 9.79 28.15 23.81
N LEU A 70 10.59 27.20 23.28
CA LEU A 70 12.06 27.26 23.32
C LEU A 70 12.67 28.18 22.25
N GLY A 71 11.86 28.78 21.37
CA GLY A 71 12.28 29.79 20.40
C GLY A 71 12.35 29.34 18.94
N SER A 72 11.95 28.12 18.58
CA SER A 72 11.92 27.69 17.19
C SER A 72 10.83 28.40 16.39
N ILE A 73 11.23 29.10 15.33
CA ILE A 73 10.33 29.75 14.39
C ILE A 73 9.56 28.69 13.57
N ALA A 74 10.25 27.64 13.16
CA ALA A 74 9.68 26.56 12.40
C ALA A 74 8.58 25.82 13.19
N ALA A 75 8.86 25.53 14.47
CA ALA A 75 7.88 24.90 15.35
C ALA A 75 6.63 25.76 15.57
N ARG A 76 6.80 27.10 15.68
CA ARG A 76 5.67 28.03 15.80
C ARG A 76 4.74 27.95 14.58
N CYS A 77 5.32 28.02 13.38
CA CYS A 77 4.55 27.93 12.15
C CYS A 77 3.85 26.57 12.00
N GLN A 78 4.53 25.47 12.34
CA GLN A 78 3.96 24.12 12.27
C GLN A 78 2.85 23.93 13.32
N PHE A 79 3.02 24.45 14.54
CA PHE A 79 1.99 24.42 15.57
C PHE A 79 0.72 25.15 15.11
N LEU A 80 0.85 26.37 14.59
CA LEU A 80 -0.28 27.15 14.07
C LEU A 80 -0.94 26.47 12.88
N ALA A 81 -0.15 25.89 11.95
CA ALA A 81 -0.67 25.14 10.82
C ALA A 81 -1.49 23.91 11.26
N GLY A 82 -1.02 23.18 12.27
CA GLY A 82 -1.75 22.06 12.86
C GLY A 82 -3.06 22.49 13.50
N THR A 83 -3.04 23.57 14.28
CA THR A 83 -4.24 24.10 14.95
C THR A 83 -5.27 24.64 13.95
N LEU A 84 -4.85 25.32 12.88
CA LEU A 84 -5.76 25.80 11.83
C LEU A 84 -6.43 24.65 11.05
N ASN A 85 -5.78 23.51 10.93
CA ASN A 85 -6.33 22.33 10.29
C ASN A 85 -7.27 21.50 11.19
N ASP A 86 -7.34 21.80 12.49
CA ASP A 86 -8.26 21.14 13.41
C ASP A 86 -9.54 21.97 13.56
N PRO A 87 -10.69 21.50 13.04
CA PRO A 87 -11.97 22.23 13.13
C PRO A 87 -12.44 22.53 14.56
N SER A 88 -11.90 21.80 15.56
CA SER A 88 -12.25 22.01 16.97
C SER A 88 -11.37 23.08 17.67
N GLU A 89 -10.24 23.42 17.10
CA GLU A 89 -9.24 24.33 17.68
C GLU A 89 -8.96 25.57 16.81
N CYS A 90 -9.38 25.59 15.55
CA CYS A 90 -9.07 26.67 14.61
C CYS A 90 -9.50 28.05 15.11
N ASP A 91 -10.59 28.16 15.87
CA ASP A 91 -11.07 29.41 16.46
C ASP A 91 -10.20 29.91 17.64
N THR A 92 -9.24 29.10 18.09
CA THR A 92 -8.32 29.50 19.19
C THR A 92 -7.10 30.29 18.71
N VAL A 93 -6.85 30.31 17.41
CA VAL A 93 -5.71 31.01 16.77
C VAL A 93 -6.20 32.32 16.18
N THR A 94 -5.53 33.41 16.54
CA THR A 94 -5.85 34.74 16.02
C THR A 94 -5.12 35.04 14.72
N GLU A 95 -5.71 35.89 13.87
CA GLU A 95 -5.07 36.37 12.64
C GLU A 95 -3.74 37.08 12.95
N GLU A 96 -3.67 37.86 14.06
CA GLU A 96 -2.45 38.53 14.49
C GLU A 96 -1.30 37.58 14.83
N GLU A 97 -1.60 36.43 15.44
CA GLU A 97 -0.61 35.38 15.72
C GLU A 97 -0.08 34.72 14.44
N CYS A 98 -0.95 34.52 13.45
CA CYS A 98 -0.56 34.01 12.13
C CYS A 98 0.33 35.00 11.38
N ASP A 99 -0.05 36.26 11.35
CA ASP A 99 0.71 37.36 10.73
C ASP A 99 2.09 37.53 11.38
N GLU A 100 2.16 37.47 12.71
CA GLU A 100 3.43 37.53 13.41
C GLU A 100 4.34 36.34 13.08
N ALA A 101 3.79 35.14 13.04
CA ALA A 101 4.55 33.95 12.69
C ALA A 101 5.10 34.05 11.25
N PHE A 102 4.27 34.48 10.28
CA PHE A 102 4.71 34.70 8.90
C PHE A 102 5.79 35.79 8.80
N ARG A 103 5.60 36.94 9.48
CA ARG A 103 6.60 38.03 9.50
C ARG A 103 7.95 37.54 10.04
N ARG A 104 7.96 36.76 11.14
CA ARG A 104 9.19 36.19 11.72
C ARG A 104 9.84 35.17 10.77
N ALA A 105 9.06 34.28 10.16
CA ALA A 105 9.55 33.34 9.16
C ALA A 105 10.17 34.05 7.95
N ASN A 106 9.52 35.11 7.45
CA ASN A 106 10.03 35.91 6.32
C ASN A 106 11.28 36.73 6.69
N ALA A 107 11.37 37.22 7.92
CA ALA A 107 12.59 37.87 8.41
C ALA A 107 13.78 36.89 8.48
N ALA A 108 13.50 35.63 8.79
CA ALA A 108 14.50 34.55 8.89
C ALA A 108 14.73 33.79 7.57
N LYS A 109 14.15 34.21 6.45
CA LYS A 109 14.18 33.47 5.13
C LYS A 109 15.58 33.20 4.58
N GLY A 110 16.62 33.83 5.12
CA GLY A 110 18.02 33.56 4.81
C GLY A 110 18.60 32.34 5.55
N THR A 111 17.90 31.80 6.53
CA THR A 111 18.30 30.63 7.32
C THR A 111 17.56 29.37 6.88
N PRO A 112 18.16 28.18 7.03
CA PRO A 112 17.49 26.93 6.69
C PRO A 112 16.17 26.70 7.46
N GLU A 113 16.12 27.06 8.75
CA GLU A 113 14.92 27.01 9.58
C GLU A 113 13.83 27.97 9.08
N GLY A 114 14.20 29.23 8.77
CA GLY A 114 13.26 30.23 8.26
C GLY A 114 12.67 29.86 6.91
N MET A 115 13.44 29.21 6.03
CA MET A 115 12.96 28.66 4.77
C MET A 115 11.91 27.54 5.01
N TYR A 116 12.15 26.65 5.97
CA TYR A 116 11.20 25.62 6.37
C TYR A 116 9.94 26.21 6.98
N ALA A 117 10.09 27.21 7.84
CA ALA A 117 8.97 27.93 8.45
C ALA A 117 8.07 28.60 7.39
N LEU A 118 8.68 29.26 6.38
CA LEU A 118 7.94 29.85 5.25
C LEU A 118 7.21 28.78 4.43
N ALA A 119 7.84 27.63 4.17
CA ALA A 119 7.18 26.54 3.48
C ALA A 119 5.92 26.11 4.22
N ASN A 120 5.98 25.94 5.54
CA ASN A 120 4.83 25.57 6.36
C ASN A 120 3.74 26.65 6.38
N CYS A 121 4.10 27.94 6.37
CA CYS A 121 3.13 29.02 6.25
C CYS A 121 2.36 28.94 4.93
N TYR A 122 3.03 28.66 3.80
CA TYR A 122 2.38 28.55 2.49
C TYR A 122 1.58 27.24 2.32
N VAL A 123 1.86 26.17 3.08
CA VAL A 123 1.09 24.89 2.98
C VAL A 123 -0.36 25.05 3.43
N VAL A 124 -0.62 25.86 4.48
CA VAL A 124 -1.92 25.96 5.14
C VAL A 124 -2.46 27.38 5.16
N GLY A 125 -1.66 28.36 4.77
CA GLY A 125 -2.08 29.77 4.79
C GLY A 125 -1.88 30.46 6.14
N VAL A 126 -0.81 30.18 6.89
CA VAL A 126 -0.52 30.84 8.16
C VAL A 126 0.00 32.26 7.88
N GLY A 127 -0.83 33.28 8.09
CA GLY A 127 -0.51 34.72 7.85
C GLY A 127 -0.21 35.04 6.37
N VAL A 128 -0.58 34.18 5.45
CA VAL A 128 -0.41 34.34 4.00
C VAL A 128 -1.41 33.43 3.27
N GLU A 129 -1.77 33.76 2.05
CA GLU A 129 -2.60 32.89 1.22
C GLU A 129 -1.89 31.55 0.93
N GLU A 130 -2.64 30.43 0.97
CA GLU A 130 -2.14 29.09 0.64
C GLU A 130 -1.54 29.07 -0.78
N ASP A 131 -0.31 28.59 -0.90
CA ASP A 131 0.40 28.47 -2.18
C ASP A 131 1.34 27.27 -2.17
N ARG A 132 0.87 26.15 -2.68
CA ARG A 132 1.60 24.86 -2.69
C ARG A 132 2.89 24.91 -3.51
N LEU A 133 2.94 25.72 -4.55
CA LEU A 133 4.16 25.87 -5.37
C LEU A 133 5.24 26.63 -4.60
N LYS A 134 4.88 27.74 -3.93
CA LYS A 134 5.82 28.45 -3.05
C LYS A 134 6.24 27.58 -1.87
N ALA A 135 5.31 26.81 -1.29
CA ALA A 135 5.64 25.86 -0.24
C ALA A 135 6.71 24.86 -0.69
N ASP A 136 6.53 24.24 -1.86
CA ASP A 136 7.51 23.32 -2.45
C ASP A 136 8.87 23.99 -2.72
N GLU A 137 8.88 25.21 -3.27
CA GLU A 137 10.13 25.97 -3.50
C GLU A 137 10.91 26.24 -2.22
N TRP A 138 10.23 26.73 -1.18
CA TRP A 138 10.86 27.01 0.10
C TRP A 138 11.32 25.75 0.81
N MET A 139 10.54 24.67 0.74
CA MET A 139 10.91 23.39 1.30
C MET A 139 12.17 22.82 0.62
N LYS A 140 12.24 22.90 -0.72
CA LYS A 140 13.45 22.52 -1.48
C LYS A 140 14.68 23.30 -1.08
N LYS A 141 14.56 24.62 -0.91
CA LYS A 141 15.66 25.49 -0.48
C LYS A 141 16.17 25.09 0.90
N SER A 142 15.26 24.83 1.83
CA SER A 142 15.59 24.39 3.19
C SER A 142 16.26 23.00 3.20
N ALA A 143 15.72 22.03 2.44
CA ALA A 143 16.29 20.70 2.29
C ALA A 143 17.67 20.74 1.60
N ALA A 144 17.86 21.59 0.59
CA ALA A 144 19.16 21.81 -0.05
C ALA A 144 20.20 22.40 0.92
N ALA A 145 19.76 23.21 1.87
CA ALA A 145 20.59 23.75 2.95
C ALA A 145 20.81 22.76 4.11
N ASN A 146 20.45 21.48 3.96
CA ASN A 146 20.61 20.39 4.94
C ASN A 146 19.87 20.60 6.27
N TYR A 147 18.74 21.33 6.27
CA TYR A 147 17.90 21.41 7.46
C TYR A 147 17.21 20.07 7.70
N ALA A 148 17.56 19.38 8.77
CA ALA A 148 17.13 18.00 9.00
C ALA A 148 15.59 17.81 9.01
N PRO A 149 14.76 18.67 9.67
CA PRO A 149 13.32 18.59 9.57
C PRO A 149 12.79 18.75 8.15
N ALA A 150 13.36 19.65 7.35
CA ALA A 150 12.95 19.85 5.95
C ALA A 150 13.30 18.63 5.09
N LEU A 151 14.48 18.03 5.29
CA LEU A 151 14.88 16.80 4.58
C LEU A 151 13.92 15.65 4.87
N VAL A 152 13.57 15.42 6.14
CA VAL A 152 12.61 14.38 6.54
C VAL A 152 11.25 14.65 5.90
N PHE A 153 10.70 15.84 6.13
CA PHE A 153 9.37 16.18 5.67
C PHE A 153 9.27 16.14 4.14
N TYR A 154 10.27 16.66 3.45
CA TYR A 154 10.29 16.69 2.00
C TYR A 154 10.44 15.27 1.41
N ALA A 155 11.37 14.45 1.94
CA ALA A 155 11.52 13.06 1.52
C ALA A 155 10.24 12.26 1.77
N PHE A 156 9.60 12.44 2.93
CA PHE A 156 8.34 11.80 3.26
C PHE A 156 7.20 12.23 2.31
N LYS A 157 7.05 13.53 2.02
CA LYS A 157 6.07 14.02 1.04
C LYS A 157 6.34 13.46 -0.36
N GLN A 158 7.60 13.42 -0.79
CA GLN A 158 7.99 12.86 -2.10
C GLN A 158 7.66 11.35 -2.21
N MET A 159 7.83 10.61 -1.13
CA MET A 159 7.44 9.20 -1.05
C MET A 159 5.93 9.02 -1.25
N HIS A 160 5.12 9.96 -0.79
CA HIS A 160 3.65 9.95 -0.90
C HIS A 160 3.08 10.76 -2.08
N GLY A 161 3.89 11.11 -3.08
CA GLY A 161 3.43 11.78 -4.30
C GLY A 161 3.76 13.27 -4.41
N GLY A 162 4.48 13.85 -3.46
CA GLY A 162 4.92 15.25 -3.47
C GLY A 162 3.89 16.24 -2.94
N PHE A 163 4.07 17.54 -3.27
CA PHE A 163 3.18 18.64 -2.84
C PHE A 163 1.98 18.85 -3.77
N GLY A 164 1.81 17.99 -4.77
CA GLY A 164 0.72 18.10 -5.73
C GLY A 164 1.21 18.31 -7.17
N HIS A 165 0.29 18.65 -8.07
CA HIS A 165 0.58 18.84 -9.48
C HIS A 165 1.55 20.01 -9.73
N GLY A 166 2.50 19.81 -10.63
CA GLY A 166 3.51 20.82 -10.98
C GLY A 166 4.77 20.81 -10.10
N THR A 167 4.83 19.99 -9.04
CA THR A 167 6.04 19.84 -8.20
C THR A 167 6.98 18.79 -8.75
N THR A 168 8.29 18.99 -8.58
CA THR A 168 9.31 18.02 -9.03
C THR A 168 9.24 16.78 -8.15
N ARG A 169 9.15 15.58 -8.75
CA ARG A 169 9.23 14.32 -8.03
C ARG A 169 10.66 13.87 -7.84
N TRP A 170 10.96 13.40 -6.64
CA TRP A 170 12.20 12.72 -6.34
C TRP A 170 12.14 11.26 -6.78
N THR A 171 13.26 10.73 -7.23
CA THR A 171 13.45 9.27 -7.41
C THR A 171 13.58 8.61 -6.04
N ASP A 172 13.35 7.30 -5.97
CA ASP A 172 13.52 6.52 -4.74
C ASP A 172 14.92 6.69 -4.14
N ALA A 173 15.95 6.76 -5.00
CA ALA A 173 17.32 7.04 -4.62
C ALA A 173 17.48 8.42 -3.95
N GLN A 174 16.82 9.45 -4.47
CA GLN A 174 16.85 10.79 -3.90
C GLN A 174 16.07 10.86 -2.58
N ILE A 175 14.97 10.12 -2.46
CA ILE A 175 14.20 10.01 -1.21
C ILE A 175 15.06 9.35 -0.12
N LEU A 176 15.71 8.22 -0.44
CA LEU A 176 16.61 7.54 0.47
C LEU A 176 17.80 8.42 0.88
N ASP A 177 18.41 9.14 -0.07
CA ASP A 177 19.48 10.12 0.20
C ASP A 177 18.98 11.26 1.10
N GLY A 178 17.75 11.71 0.90
CA GLY A 178 17.11 12.71 1.76
C GLY A 178 17.04 12.26 3.22
N PHE A 179 16.60 11.04 3.49
CA PHE A 179 16.58 10.49 4.85
C PHE A 179 17.99 10.25 5.41
N ARG A 180 18.93 9.76 4.59
CA ARG A 180 20.34 9.61 5.00
C ARG A 180 20.94 10.95 5.42
N ARG A 181 20.79 12.00 4.60
CA ARG A 181 21.28 13.34 4.90
C ARG A 181 20.59 13.92 6.14
N ALA A 182 19.31 13.66 6.34
CA ALA A 182 18.61 14.06 7.55
C ALA A 182 19.24 13.43 8.79
N TYR A 183 19.54 12.12 8.74
CA TYR A 183 20.25 11.40 9.80
C TYR A 183 21.64 12.02 10.08
N GLU A 184 22.47 12.20 9.06
CA GLU A 184 23.81 12.79 9.18
C GLU A 184 23.76 14.23 9.75
N ASN A 185 22.65 14.94 9.57
CA ASN A 185 22.40 16.27 10.18
C ASN A 185 21.64 16.22 11.51
N GLY A 186 21.58 15.07 12.14
CA GLY A 186 21.08 14.91 13.51
C GLY A 186 19.56 14.65 13.64
N SER A 187 18.91 14.08 12.63
CA SER A 187 17.51 13.70 12.74
C SER A 187 17.34 12.23 13.16
N PRO A 188 16.79 11.94 14.36
CA PRO A 188 16.37 10.59 14.75
C PRO A 188 15.31 10.01 13.82
N VAL A 189 14.38 10.82 13.31
CA VAL A 189 13.37 10.42 12.34
C VAL A 189 14.02 10.03 11.01
N GLY A 190 15.00 10.82 10.56
CA GLY A 190 15.81 10.51 9.38
C GLY A 190 16.53 9.17 9.51
N ALA A 191 17.09 8.88 10.69
CA ALA A 191 17.73 7.58 10.99
C ALA A 191 16.74 6.41 10.89
N ALA A 192 15.52 6.57 11.46
CA ALA A 192 14.48 5.55 11.40
C ALA A 192 14.07 5.21 9.96
N PHE A 193 13.75 6.23 9.17
CA PHE A 193 13.33 6.03 7.77
C PHE A 193 14.46 5.53 6.88
N TRP A 194 15.68 6.07 7.04
CA TRP A 194 16.83 5.59 6.28
C TRP A 194 17.13 4.12 6.60
N ALA A 195 17.20 3.76 7.89
CA ALA A 195 17.43 2.38 8.29
C ALA A 195 16.35 1.43 7.76
N ALA A 196 15.07 1.80 7.89
CA ALA A 196 13.97 0.96 7.44
C ALA A 196 13.97 0.75 5.92
N GLN A 197 14.28 1.78 5.13
CA GLN A 197 14.27 1.70 3.66
C GLN A 197 15.54 1.09 3.06
N SER A 198 16.69 1.20 3.74
CA SER A 198 17.95 0.57 3.32
C SER A 198 18.17 -0.81 3.93
N TRP A 199 17.18 -1.34 4.67
CA TRP A 199 17.27 -2.66 5.30
C TRP A 199 17.24 -3.77 4.25
N GLY A 200 18.25 -4.63 4.24
CA GLY A 200 18.24 -5.78 3.32
C GLY A 200 19.56 -6.11 2.64
N GLY A 201 20.63 -5.37 2.90
CA GLY A 201 21.99 -5.73 2.45
C GLY A 201 22.62 -6.85 3.26
N ASP A 202 23.78 -7.34 2.83
CA ASP A 202 24.57 -8.35 3.55
C ASP A 202 25.12 -7.82 4.88
N ASP A 203 25.29 -6.52 5.02
CA ASP A 203 25.74 -5.83 6.23
C ASP A 203 24.71 -4.76 6.65
N ILE A 204 24.07 -4.99 7.81
CA ILE A 204 23.09 -4.08 8.43
C ILE A 204 23.69 -3.27 9.59
N SER A 205 25.02 -3.30 9.77
CA SER A 205 25.67 -2.65 10.91
C SER A 205 25.42 -1.16 10.96
N ALA A 206 25.50 -0.47 9.82
CA ALA A 206 25.24 0.97 9.71
C ALA A 206 23.80 1.34 10.08
N GLN A 207 22.81 0.53 9.63
CA GLN A 207 21.40 0.71 9.98
C GLN A 207 21.15 0.50 11.48
N MET A 208 21.77 -0.54 12.04
CA MET A 208 21.69 -0.82 13.48
C MET A 208 22.32 0.31 14.31
N ASP A 209 23.45 0.85 13.89
CA ASP A 209 24.12 1.96 14.57
C ASP A 209 23.29 3.24 14.50
N ALA A 210 22.65 3.53 13.36
CA ALA A 210 21.73 4.64 13.20
C ALA A 210 20.51 4.53 14.14
N LEU A 211 19.89 3.34 14.21
CA LEU A 211 18.76 3.10 15.10
C LEU A 211 19.17 3.22 16.58
N LYS A 212 20.31 2.69 16.97
CA LYS A 212 20.84 2.79 18.36
C LYS A 212 21.14 4.23 18.72
N TRP A 213 21.79 4.99 17.81
CA TRP A 213 22.06 6.40 18.02
C TRP A 213 20.77 7.18 18.23
N ALA A 214 19.76 6.98 17.36
CA ALA A 214 18.49 7.68 17.47
C ALA A 214 17.69 7.25 18.71
N ALA A 215 17.70 5.97 19.08
CA ALA A 215 17.08 5.50 20.32
C ALA A 215 17.73 6.13 21.56
N GLY A 216 19.07 6.31 21.55
CA GLY A 216 19.83 7.03 22.58
C GLY A 216 19.51 8.55 22.61
N ASN A 217 18.92 9.10 21.55
CA ASN A 217 18.40 10.46 21.49
C ASN A 217 16.87 10.52 21.66
N ASP A 218 16.32 9.57 22.41
CA ASP A 218 14.92 9.51 22.81
C ASP A 218 13.91 9.32 21.64
N SER A 219 14.32 8.69 20.54
CA SER A 219 13.39 8.36 19.45
C SER A 219 12.48 7.19 19.83
N ILE A 220 11.18 7.42 19.81
CA ILE A 220 10.14 6.38 20.01
C ILE A 220 10.19 5.38 18.86
N MET A 221 10.21 5.89 17.62
CA MET A 221 10.19 5.09 16.40
C MET A 221 11.40 4.16 16.35
N CYS A 222 12.60 4.65 16.66
CA CYS A 222 13.79 3.82 16.64
C CYS A 222 13.82 2.78 17.77
N ASN A 223 13.28 3.11 18.95
CA ASN A 223 13.10 2.11 20.01
C ASN A 223 12.12 1.01 19.55
N MET A 224 11.02 1.36 18.88
CA MET A 224 10.09 0.39 18.32
C MET A 224 10.73 -0.48 17.24
N PHE A 225 11.52 0.12 16.35
CA PHE A 225 12.23 -0.61 15.30
C PHE A 225 13.26 -1.58 15.89
N LEU A 226 14.06 -1.13 16.86
CA LEU A 226 15.01 -2.01 17.57
C LEU A 226 14.30 -3.16 18.29
N SER A 227 13.16 -2.91 18.95
CA SER A 227 12.41 -3.98 19.58
C SER A 227 11.98 -5.05 18.58
N ARG A 228 11.52 -4.66 17.41
CA ARG A 228 11.11 -5.59 16.33
C ARG A 228 12.30 -6.36 15.78
N VAL A 229 13.41 -5.68 15.53
CA VAL A 229 14.65 -6.30 15.04
C VAL A 229 15.16 -7.34 16.05
N TYR A 230 15.15 -7.03 17.35
CA TYR A 230 15.55 -7.96 18.41
C TYR A 230 14.53 -9.09 18.64
N MET A 231 13.28 -8.95 18.17
CA MET A 231 12.31 -10.06 18.06
C MET A 231 12.57 -10.96 16.83
N GLY A 232 13.59 -10.67 16.03
CA GLY A 232 13.86 -11.39 14.77
C GLY A 232 12.98 -10.96 13.61
N MET A 233 12.26 -9.83 13.73
CA MET A 233 11.44 -9.27 12.66
C MET A 233 12.30 -8.35 11.79
N PRO A 234 12.27 -8.49 10.44
CA PRO A 234 12.95 -7.56 9.57
C PRO A 234 12.29 -6.17 9.64
N LEU A 235 13.09 -5.12 9.49
CA LEU A 235 12.62 -3.78 9.18
C LEU A 235 12.58 -3.68 7.65
N GLY A 236 11.46 -3.55 7.06
CA GLY A 236 11.36 -3.53 5.61
C GLY A 236 10.85 -4.85 5.07
N MET A 237 10.54 -4.82 3.77
CA MET A 237 10.13 -6.01 3.05
C MET A 237 11.32 -6.95 2.91
N PRO A 238 11.15 -8.26 3.17
CA PRO A 238 12.18 -9.22 2.91
C PRO A 238 12.46 -9.28 1.40
N GLY A 239 13.46 -8.53 0.95
CA GLY A 239 14.02 -8.69 -0.40
C GLY A 239 14.75 -10.03 -0.52
N PRO A 240 15.00 -10.54 -1.74
CA PRO A 240 15.77 -11.75 -1.97
C PRO A 240 17.24 -11.51 -1.62
N GLY A 241 17.59 -11.49 -0.35
CA GLY A 241 18.90 -11.17 0.23
C GLY A 241 18.84 -10.81 1.70
N SER A 242 17.67 -10.42 2.22
CA SER A 242 17.48 -9.98 3.60
C SER A 242 17.54 -11.13 4.64
N ARG A 243 18.59 -11.94 4.61
CA ARG A 243 18.69 -13.16 5.45
C ARG A 243 19.36 -12.96 6.80
N ARG A 244 19.73 -11.74 7.20
CA ARG A 244 20.39 -11.53 8.51
C ARG A 244 19.67 -10.48 9.33
N ALA A 245 18.58 -10.91 10.00
CA ALA A 245 18.24 -10.25 11.27
C ALA A 245 19.38 -10.56 12.28
N PRO A 246 19.74 -9.62 13.16
CA PRO A 246 20.63 -9.95 14.27
C PRO A 246 20.03 -11.10 15.08
N PRO A 247 20.85 -11.83 15.84
CA PRO A 247 20.35 -12.89 16.72
C PRO A 247 19.21 -12.34 17.58
N MET A 248 18.14 -13.12 17.69
CA MET A 248 16.99 -12.74 18.51
C MET A 248 17.43 -12.52 19.97
N ASP A 249 17.12 -11.35 20.51
CA ASP A 249 17.36 -10.97 21.91
C ASP A 249 16.07 -10.36 22.50
N LEU A 250 15.22 -11.22 23.06
CA LEU A 250 13.94 -10.80 23.63
C LEU A 250 14.10 -9.91 24.87
N ALA A 251 15.23 -9.98 25.57
CA ALA A 251 15.52 -9.09 26.68
C ALA A 251 15.85 -7.67 26.17
N ALA A 252 16.62 -7.55 25.08
CA ALA A 252 16.84 -6.27 24.42
C ALA A 252 15.53 -5.71 23.83
N ALA A 253 14.71 -6.54 23.16
CA ALA A 253 13.42 -6.14 22.65
C ALA A 253 12.54 -5.52 23.74
N ARG A 254 12.47 -6.17 24.92
CA ARG A 254 11.69 -5.69 26.07
C ARG A 254 12.20 -4.32 26.58
N ARG A 255 13.53 -4.15 26.72
CA ARG A 255 14.12 -2.86 27.13
C ARG A 255 13.73 -1.72 26.19
N HIS A 256 13.70 -1.96 24.87
CA HIS A 256 13.32 -0.95 23.90
C HIS A 256 11.81 -0.64 23.92
N VAL A 257 10.93 -1.62 24.17
CA VAL A 257 9.50 -1.36 24.38
C VAL A 257 9.27 -0.50 25.63
N GLU A 258 9.97 -0.80 26.74
CA GLU A 258 9.89 0.00 27.97
C GLU A 258 10.44 1.42 27.79
N ALA A 259 11.49 1.59 26.99
CA ALA A 259 12.01 2.90 26.64
C ALA A 259 10.99 3.71 25.81
N ALA A 260 10.37 3.10 24.80
CA ALA A 260 9.34 3.74 23.99
C ALA A 260 8.09 4.11 24.81
N GLU A 261 7.67 3.27 25.76
CA GLU A 261 6.58 3.56 26.69
C GLU A 261 6.87 4.80 27.54
N LYS A 262 8.08 4.92 28.13
CA LYS A 262 8.49 6.08 28.91
C LYS A 262 8.50 7.38 28.08
N LEU A 263 8.71 7.26 26.78
CA LEU A 263 8.71 8.38 25.84
C LEU A 263 7.31 8.78 25.36
N GLY A 264 6.27 7.99 25.70
CA GLY A 264 4.88 8.31 25.40
C GLY A 264 4.25 7.45 24.30
N LEU A 265 4.84 6.29 23.98
CA LEU A 265 4.17 5.32 23.11
C LEU A 265 2.83 4.90 23.72
N ASP A 266 1.83 4.71 22.87
CA ASP A 266 0.48 4.29 23.28
C ASP A 266 0.50 2.97 24.07
N LYS A 267 -0.25 2.93 25.17
CA LYS A 267 -0.29 1.76 26.06
C LYS A 267 -0.81 0.49 25.39
N GLN A 268 -1.67 0.61 24.38
CA GLN A 268 -2.18 -0.56 23.65
C GLN A 268 -1.09 -1.14 22.74
N GLU A 269 -0.28 -0.31 22.10
CA GLU A 269 0.86 -0.76 21.31
C GLU A 269 1.93 -1.40 22.19
N VAL A 270 2.22 -0.81 23.34
CA VAL A 270 3.13 -1.40 24.35
C VAL A 270 2.65 -2.79 24.77
N GLU A 271 1.36 -2.93 25.10
CA GLU A 271 0.79 -4.20 25.53
C GLU A 271 0.81 -5.24 24.40
N LEU A 272 0.58 -4.82 23.15
CA LEU A 272 0.67 -5.69 21.98
C LEU A 272 2.11 -6.22 21.81
N CYS A 273 3.12 -5.36 21.92
CA CYS A 273 4.52 -5.76 21.86
C CYS A 273 4.90 -6.72 22.99
N ARG A 274 4.44 -6.45 24.22
CA ARG A 274 4.67 -7.35 25.38
C ARG A 274 4.05 -8.73 25.16
N LYS A 275 2.82 -8.79 24.64
CA LYS A 275 2.17 -10.07 24.30
C LYS A 275 2.93 -10.84 23.25
N HIS A 276 3.42 -10.15 22.21
CA HIS A 276 4.21 -10.78 21.16
C HIS A 276 5.54 -11.35 21.70
N ILE A 277 6.26 -10.58 22.51
CA ILE A 277 7.49 -11.06 23.17
C ILE A 277 7.20 -12.30 24.03
N ALA A 278 6.15 -12.27 24.83
CA ALA A 278 5.77 -13.40 25.67
C ALA A 278 5.38 -14.65 24.86
N GLN A 279 4.76 -14.47 23.68
CA GLN A 279 4.44 -15.55 22.76
C GLN A 279 5.72 -16.17 22.18
N LEU A 280 6.68 -15.36 21.72
CA LEU A 280 7.97 -15.84 21.23
C LEU A 280 8.76 -16.60 22.32
N GLU A 281 8.75 -16.12 23.57
CA GLU A 281 9.39 -16.83 24.70
C GLU A 281 8.79 -18.22 24.93
N ARG A 282 7.45 -18.36 24.84
CA ARG A 282 6.77 -19.66 24.93
C ARG A 282 7.18 -20.60 23.78
N GLN A 283 7.16 -20.10 22.54
CA GLN A 283 7.55 -20.89 21.37
C GLN A 283 8.99 -21.39 21.46
N ILE A 284 9.93 -20.54 21.93
CA ILE A 284 11.33 -20.94 22.14
C ILE A 284 11.45 -22.02 23.22
N SER A 285 10.70 -21.89 24.33
CA SER A 285 10.72 -22.89 25.40
C SER A 285 10.12 -24.23 24.97
N GLU A 286 9.04 -24.19 24.20
CA GLU A 286 8.39 -25.39 23.63
C GLU A 286 9.33 -26.11 22.64
N GLN A 287 9.99 -25.37 21.73
CA GLN A 287 10.97 -25.93 20.80
C GLN A 287 12.21 -26.52 21.50
N LYS A 288 12.65 -25.94 22.62
CA LYS A 288 13.74 -26.52 23.43
C LYS A 288 13.31 -27.83 24.07
N GLY A 289 12.13 -27.87 24.66
CA GLY A 289 11.57 -29.09 25.26
C GLY A 289 11.32 -30.22 24.26
N GLU A 290 10.93 -29.87 23.00
CA GLU A 290 10.83 -30.87 21.93
C GLU A 290 12.17 -31.38 21.42
N LYS A 291 13.19 -30.52 21.35
CA LYS A 291 14.56 -30.94 20.97
C LYS A 291 15.18 -31.84 22.04
N GLU A 292 14.97 -31.56 23.32
CA GLU A 292 15.40 -32.42 24.42
C GLU A 292 14.70 -33.77 24.36
N LYS A 293 13.39 -33.83 24.15
CA LYS A 293 12.64 -35.08 23.96
C LYS A 293 13.04 -35.87 22.71
N LYS A 294 13.47 -35.20 21.64
CA LYS A 294 14.00 -35.85 20.42
C LYS A 294 15.44 -36.34 20.62
N ALA A 295 16.25 -35.63 21.41
CA ALA A 295 17.60 -36.10 21.77
C ALA A 295 17.54 -37.35 22.63
N ASP A 296 16.68 -37.40 23.67
CA ASP A 296 16.44 -38.58 24.49
C ASP A 296 15.90 -39.79 23.70
N LYS A 297 15.13 -39.54 22.60
CA LYS A 297 14.68 -40.61 21.70
C LYS A 297 15.75 -41.08 20.68
N ALA A 298 16.72 -40.22 20.35
CA ALA A 298 17.79 -40.57 19.41
C ALA A 298 18.85 -41.46 20.05
N GLU A 299 19.00 -41.45 21.40
CA GLU A 299 19.87 -42.40 22.11
C GLU A 299 19.29 -43.82 22.27
N ALA A 300 17.92 -43.96 22.09
CA ALA A 300 17.26 -45.26 22.03
C ALA A 300 17.15 -45.71 20.57
N GLY A 301 18.23 -46.31 20.05
CA GLY A 301 18.42 -46.64 18.64
C GLY A 301 17.25 -47.37 18.01
N ASP A 302 16.70 -46.77 16.96
CA ASP A 302 15.95 -47.47 15.95
C ASP A 302 16.34 -46.96 14.55
N LYS A 303 16.80 -47.84 13.69
CA LYS A 303 17.18 -47.54 12.29
C LYS A 303 15.93 -47.28 11.46
N PRO A 304 15.89 -46.28 10.59
CA PRO A 304 14.79 -46.14 9.67
C PRO A 304 14.88 -47.22 8.56
N GLU A 305 13.93 -48.11 8.54
CA GLU A 305 13.64 -48.97 7.37
C GLU A 305 13.12 -48.10 6.23
N THR A 306 13.87 -48.01 5.16
CA THR A 306 13.44 -47.50 3.87
C THR A 306 12.49 -48.49 3.22
N THR A 307 11.20 -48.35 3.46
CA THR A 307 10.17 -49.00 2.68
C THR A 307 9.53 -47.99 1.74
N SER A 308 9.70 -48.19 0.45
CA SER A 308 8.92 -47.55 -0.60
C SER A 308 7.44 -47.98 -0.48
N VAL A 309 6.63 -47.20 0.20
CA VAL A 309 5.20 -47.40 0.32
C VAL A 309 4.52 -46.62 -0.81
N GLY A 310 3.78 -47.34 -1.68
CA GLY A 310 2.83 -46.71 -2.59
C GLY A 310 1.90 -45.79 -1.78
N ALA A 311 1.65 -44.57 -2.31
CA ALA A 311 0.90 -43.53 -1.62
C ALA A 311 -0.46 -44.13 -1.16
N ALA A 312 -0.69 -44.15 0.15
CA ALA A 312 -1.99 -44.44 0.72
C ALA A 312 -3.07 -43.48 0.17
N PRO A 313 -4.33 -43.94 -0.02
CA PRO A 313 -5.41 -43.03 -0.43
C PRO A 313 -5.49 -41.85 0.50
N PHE A 314 -5.73 -40.62 -0.04
CA PHE A 314 -5.88 -39.39 0.75
C PHE A 314 -7.03 -39.57 1.74
N ASP A 315 -6.74 -39.47 3.04
CA ASP A 315 -7.71 -39.50 4.13
C ASP A 315 -8.22 -38.07 4.39
N ALA A 316 -9.39 -37.76 3.81
CA ALA A 316 -10.01 -36.42 3.93
C ALA A 316 -10.45 -36.13 5.39
N ASP A 317 -10.83 -37.15 6.17
CA ASP A 317 -11.28 -36.97 7.53
C ASP A 317 -10.15 -36.62 8.49
N ALA A 318 -9.05 -37.36 8.42
CA ALA A 318 -7.83 -37.02 9.16
C ALA A 318 -7.26 -35.67 8.76
N PHE A 319 -7.32 -35.33 7.46
CA PHE A 319 -6.90 -34.04 6.97
C PHE A 319 -7.74 -32.88 7.53
N ILE A 320 -9.07 -33.00 7.53
CA ILE A 320 -9.97 -31.97 8.07
C ILE A 320 -9.74 -31.77 9.57
N GLN A 321 -9.55 -32.84 10.34
CA GLN A 321 -9.22 -32.73 11.77
C GLN A 321 -7.96 -31.90 11.99
N ARG A 322 -6.89 -32.15 11.21
CA ARG A 322 -5.67 -31.36 11.26
C ARG A 322 -5.89 -29.90 10.86
N ALA A 323 -6.73 -29.63 9.85
CA ALA A 323 -7.07 -28.27 9.43
C ALA A 323 -7.89 -27.50 10.50
N LEU A 324 -8.67 -28.20 11.32
CA LEU A 324 -9.39 -27.61 12.46
C LEU A 324 -8.44 -27.15 13.59
N GLU A 325 -7.24 -27.70 13.68
CA GLU A 325 -6.22 -27.30 14.69
C GLU A 325 -5.45 -26.04 14.25
N VAL A 326 -5.61 -25.58 13.01
CA VAL A 326 -4.97 -24.37 12.49
C VAL A 326 -5.38 -23.14 13.27
N THR A 327 -4.38 -22.35 13.64
CA THR A 327 -4.51 -21.08 14.36
C THR A 327 -3.75 -19.96 13.63
N PRO A 328 -3.93 -18.69 13.96
CA PRO A 328 -3.14 -17.60 13.41
C PRO A 328 -1.62 -17.73 13.66
N SER A 329 -1.21 -18.59 14.60
CA SER A 329 0.18 -18.89 14.91
C SER A 329 0.72 -20.14 14.21
N THR A 330 -0.08 -20.81 13.37
CA THR A 330 0.40 -21.97 12.59
C THR A 330 1.51 -21.53 11.64
N PRO A 331 2.66 -22.23 11.61
CA PRO A 331 3.79 -21.89 10.74
C PRO A 331 3.37 -21.81 9.27
N LYS A 332 3.97 -20.85 8.54
CA LYS A 332 3.61 -20.61 7.14
C LYS A 332 3.83 -21.83 6.25
N ASP A 333 4.91 -22.57 6.44
CA ASP A 333 5.23 -23.81 5.72
C ASP A 333 4.17 -24.91 5.94
N GLU A 334 3.60 -24.97 7.13
CA GLU A 334 2.48 -25.87 7.44
C GLU A 334 1.19 -25.42 6.74
N MET A 335 0.91 -24.11 6.76
CA MET A 335 -0.22 -23.52 6.03
C MET A 335 -0.09 -23.74 4.53
N ASP A 336 1.08 -23.50 3.94
CA ASP A 336 1.36 -23.73 2.53
C ASP A 336 1.20 -25.24 2.15
N SER A 337 1.58 -26.14 3.06
CA SER A 337 1.39 -27.58 2.89
C SER A 337 -0.09 -27.98 2.90
N LEU A 338 -0.88 -27.41 3.80
CA LEU A 338 -2.32 -27.61 3.88
C LEU A 338 -3.03 -27.08 2.63
N ASP A 339 -2.71 -25.86 2.20
CA ASP A 339 -3.25 -25.26 0.99
C ASP A 339 -2.96 -26.13 -0.25
N LYS A 340 -1.72 -26.59 -0.40
CA LYS A 340 -1.32 -27.50 -1.49
C LYS A 340 -2.08 -28.82 -1.43
N ALA A 341 -2.26 -29.40 -0.25
CA ALA A 341 -3.01 -30.67 -0.09
C ALA A 341 -4.49 -30.50 -0.46
N VAL A 342 -5.13 -29.38 -0.08
CA VAL A 342 -6.51 -29.06 -0.50
C VAL A 342 -6.62 -28.90 -2.00
N ARG A 343 -5.71 -28.17 -2.64
CA ARG A 343 -5.73 -27.97 -4.10
C ARG A 343 -5.59 -29.28 -4.89
N VAL A 344 -4.77 -30.21 -4.39
CA VAL A 344 -4.58 -31.52 -5.03
C VAL A 344 -5.79 -32.43 -4.83
N ASN A 345 -6.43 -32.39 -3.64
CA ASN A 345 -7.51 -33.30 -3.25
C ASN A 345 -8.86 -32.59 -3.12
N GLY A 346 -9.05 -31.46 -3.84
CA GLY A 346 -10.16 -30.53 -3.66
C GLY A 346 -11.54 -31.19 -3.60
N LYS A 347 -11.82 -32.14 -4.48
CA LYS A 347 -13.11 -32.84 -4.48
C LYS A 347 -13.33 -33.67 -3.21
N ALA A 348 -12.33 -34.47 -2.80
CA ALA A 348 -12.45 -35.28 -1.58
C ALA A 348 -12.61 -34.43 -0.32
N VAL A 349 -11.89 -33.31 -0.24
CA VAL A 349 -12.02 -32.34 0.86
C VAL A 349 -13.41 -31.68 0.84
N ALA A 350 -13.88 -31.24 -0.32
CA ALA A 350 -15.18 -30.60 -0.46
C ALA A 350 -16.33 -31.53 -0.07
N ASP A 351 -16.32 -32.78 -0.55
CA ASP A 351 -17.34 -33.78 -0.24
C ASP A 351 -17.37 -34.07 1.29
N ALA A 352 -16.22 -34.25 1.90
CA ALA A 352 -16.13 -34.53 3.35
C ALA A 352 -16.50 -33.31 4.21
N VAL A 353 -16.16 -32.09 3.78
CA VAL A 353 -16.54 -30.84 4.46
C VAL A 353 -18.03 -30.59 4.32
N ALA A 354 -18.65 -30.87 3.18
CA ALA A 354 -20.08 -30.67 2.96
C ALA A 354 -20.94 -31.43 3.97
N VAL A 355 -20.59 -32.68 4.30
CA VAL A 355 -21.26 -33.47 5.32
C VAL A 355 -21.21 -32.80 6.71
N ARG A 356 -20.04 -32.26 7.07
CA ARG A 356 -19.84 -31.61 8.39
C ARG A 356 -20.49 -30.24 8.47
N LEU A 357 -20.48 -29.48 7.40
CA LEU A 357 -21.11 -28.16 7.36
C LEU A 357 -22.64 -28.24 7.40
N ALA A 358 -23.22 -29.34 6.89
CA ALA A 358 -24.65 -29.64 7.00
C ALA A 358 -25.10 -29.99 8.44
N ASP A 359 -24.17 -30.35 9.32
CA ASP A 359 -24.47 -30.63 10.73
C ASP A 359 -24.81 -29.31 11.45
N LYS A 360 -26.08 -29.18 11.85
CA LYS A 360 -26.58 -28.00 12.58
C LYS A 360 -25.95 -27.83 13.95
N SER A 361 -25.40 -28.89 14.54
CA SER A 361 -24.73 -28.87 15.85
C SER A 361 -23.28 -28.39 15.78
N ALA A 362 -22.68 -28.29 14.60
CA ALA A 362 -21.32 -27.83 14.41
C ALA A 362 -21.14 -26.39 14.95
N LYS A 363 -20.05 -26.18 15.68
CA LYS A 363 -19.70 -24.85 16.24
C LYS A 363 -19.44 -23.83 15.13
N GLU A 364 -19.75 -22.56 15.40
CA GLU A 364 -19.56 -21.49 14.40
C GLU A 364 -18.08 -21.36 13.97
N ASP A 365 -17.14 -21.49 14.91
CA ASP A 365 -15.70 -21.46 14.60
C ASP A 365 -15.27 -22.60 13.67
N ASP A 366 -15.84 -23.79 13.82
CA ASP A 366 -15.56 -24.92 12.94
C ASP A 366 -16.18 -24.69 11.55
N LYS A 367 -17.38 -24.10 11.49
CA LYS A 367 -18.03 -23.71 10.22
C LYS A 367 -17.20 -22.70 9.45
N VAL A 368 -16.56 -21.75 10.12
CA VAL A 368 -15.62 -20.79 9.51
C VAL A 368 -14.48 -21.54 8.80
N LYS A 369 -13.87 -22.52 9.46
CA LYS A 369 -12.78 -23.32 8.89
C LYS A 369 -13.26 -24.25 7.76
N TYR A 370 -14.47 -24.82 7.88
CA TYR A 370 -15.06 -25.60 6.80
C TYR A 370 -15.28 -24.77 5.54
N VAL A 371 -15.84 -23.57 5.67
CA VAL A 371 -16.06 -22.67 4.54
C VAL A 371 -14.72 -22.22 3.93
N TRP A 372 -13.72 -21.94 4.75
CA TRP A 372 -12.36 -21.65 4.27
C TRP A 372 -11.78 -22.78 3.43
N LEU A 373 -11.91 -24.04 3.88
CA LEU A 373 -11.48 -25.22 3.12
C LEU A 373 -12.23 -25.36 1.79
N LEU A 374 -13.54 -25.08 1.75
CA LEU A 374 -14.33 -25.08 0.52
C LEU A 374 -13.84 -24.04 -0.48
N GLY A 375 -13.53 -22.83 0.00
CA GLY A 375 -12.95 -21.76 -0.81
C GLY A 375 -11.59 -22.14 -1.42
N LEU A 376 -10.73 -22.84 -0.67
CA LEU A 376 -9.46 -23.37 -1.17
C LEU A 376 -9.65 -24.50 -2.17
N ALA A 377 -10.62 -25.38 -1.95
CA ALA A 377 -10.93 -26.51 -2.80
C ALA A 377 -11.48 -26.09 -4.18
N LYS A 378 -12.09 -24.90 -4.27
CA LYS A 378 -12.65 -24.30 -5.50
C LYS A 378 -13.54 -25.27 -6.32
N GLN A 379 -14.44 -25.97 -5.64
CA GLN A 379 -15.37 -26.89 -6.29
C GLN A 379 -16.73 -26.22 -6.49
N ASP A 380 -17.21 -26.14 -7.73
CA ASP A 380 -18.53 -25.58 -8.07
C ASP A 380 -19.66 -26.29 -7.33
N SER A 381 -19.52 -27.60 -7.07
CA SER A 381 -20.49 -28.39 -6.29
C SER A 381 -20.70 -27.90 -4.87
N SER A 382 -19.77 -27.10 -4.32
CA SER A 382 -19.87 -26.52 -2.98
C SER A 382 -20.66 -25.20 -2.94
N VAL A 383 -20.88 -24.56 -4.09
CA VAL A 383 -21.55 -23.26 -4.19
C VAL A 383 -22.94 -23.25 -3.55
N PRO A 384 -23.86 -24.19 -3.86
CA PRO A 384 -25.20 -24.16 -3.26
C PRO A 384 -25.20 -24.21 -1.73
N LEU A 385 -24.30 -25.01 -1.14
CA LEU A 385 -24.15 -25.11 0.31
C LEU A 385 -23.62 -23.82 0.93
N MET A 386 -22.62 -23.21 0.30
CA MET A 386 -22.08 -21.92 0.78
C MET A 386 -23.06 -20.79 0.59
N LEU A 387 -23.88 -20.79 -0.46
CA LEU A 387 -24.97 -19.81 -0.62
C LEU A 387 -26.02 -19.92 0.49
N ASP A 388 -26.32 -21.13 0.97
CA ASP A 388 -27.21 -21.32 2.11
C ASP A 388 -26.58 -20.78 3.39
N VAL A 389 -25.31 -21.06 3.65
CA VAL A 389 -24.57 -20.49 4.78
C VAL A 389 -24.55 -18.96 4.71
N PHE A 390 -24.31 -18.39 3.55
CA PHE A 390 -24.29 -16.93 3.35
C PHE A 390 -25.66 -16.30 3.66
N LYS A 391 -26.76 -16.91 3.18
CA LYS A 391 -28.13 -16.42 3.41
C LYS A 391 -28.57 -16.52 4.88
N THR A 392 -28.09 -17.52 5.60
CA THR A 392 -28.55 -17.83 6.96
C THR A 392 -27.63 -17.27 8.05
N SER A 393 -26.39 -16.93 7.74
CA SER A 393 -25.45 -16.34 8.69
C SER A 393 -25.74 -14.85 8.97
N ASN A 394 -25.32 -14.40 10.17
CA ASN A 394 -25.43 -12.99 10.52
C ASN A 394 -24.46 -12.16 9.63
N PRO A 395 -24.95 -11.12 8.91
CA PRO A 395 -24.12 -10.30 8.02
C PRO A 395 -22.88 -9.64 8.66
N THR A 396 -22.82 -9.58 9.98
CA THR A 396 -21.67 -9.03 10.74
C THR A 396 -20.76 -10.11 11.33
N SER A 397 -21.08 -11.40 11.14
CA SER A 397 -20.28 -12.50 11.70
C SER A 397 -19.06 -12.81 10.83
N LEU A 398 -18.04 -13.41 11.47
CA LEU A 398 -16.85 -13.90 10.77
C LEU A 398 -17.24 -14.98 9.75
N LEU A 399 -18.21 -15.85 10.07
CA LEU A 399 -18.70 -16.88 9.17
C LEU A 399 -19.25 -16.28 7.86
N HIS A 400 -20.06 -15.23 7.94
CA HIS A 400 -20.59 -14.54 6.76
C HIS A 400 -19.48 -13.96 5.88
N MET A 401 -18.51 -13.30 6.51
CA MET A 401 -17.37 -12.67 5.80
C MET A 401 -16.47 -13.72 5.12
N VAL A 402 -16.16 -14.83 5.81
CA VAL A 402 -15.34 -15.91 5.21
C VAL A 402 -16.12 -16.62 4.10
N THR A 403 -17.44 -16.78 4.26
CA THR A 403 -18.30 -17.39 3.22
C THR A 403 -18.35 -16.50 1.99
N SER A 404 -18.49 -15.18 2.15
CA SER A 404 -18.45 -14.23 1.04
C SER A 404 -17.15 -14.34 0.25
N ARG A 405 -16.00 -14.31 0.94
CA ARG A 405 -14.69 -14.46 0.30
C ARG A 405 -14.51 -15.79 -0.42
N ALA A 406 -14.95 -16.90 0.19
CA ALA A 406 -14.89 -18.22 -0.42
C ALA A 406 -15.73 -18.29 -1.69
N LEU A 407 -16.93 -17.72 -1.69
CA LEU A 407 -17.80 -17.61 -2.86
C LEU A 407 -17.19 -16.75 -3.97
N VAL A 408 -16.54 -15.62 -3.63
CA VAL A 408 -15.80 -14.79 -4.59
C VAL A 408 -14.66 -15.55 -5.25
N GLU A 409 -13.93 -16.40 -4.50
CA GLU A 409 -12.83 -17.21 -5.04
C GLU A 409 -13.29 -18.31 -6.03
N ILE A 410 -14.51 -18.81 -5.86
CA ILE A 410 -15.10 -19.80 -6.80
C ILE A 410 -15.75 -19.08 -7.97
N GLY A 411 -16.46 -17.98 -7.74
CA GLY A 411 -17.09 -17.18 -8.77
C GLY A 411 -18.49 -17.67 -9.15
N GLY A 412 -18.97 -17.15 -10.29
CA GLY A 412 -20.23 -17.53 -10.91
C GLY A 412 -21.34 -16.48 -10.85
N ASP A 413 -22.19 -16.45 -11.86
CA ASP A 413 -23.28 -15.47 -12.02
C ASP A 413 -24.33 -15.56 -10.90
N GLU A 414 -24.57 -16.77 -10.37
CA GLU A 414 -25.50 -17.01 -9.26
C GLU A 414 -25.02 -16.29 -7.99
N VAL A 415 -23.70 -16.37 -7.72
CA VAL A 415 -23.09 -15.67 -6.59
C VAL A 415 -23.20 -14.17 -6.76
N GLY A 416 -22.90 -13.65 -7.96
CA GLY A 416 -23.01 -12.23 -8.28
C GLY A 416 -24.44 -11.70 -8.13
N ALA A 417 -25.42 -12.46 -8.60
CA ALA A 417 -26.83 -12.10 -8.48
C ALA A 417 -27.28 -12.01 -7.02
N LEU A 418 -26.91 -12.99 -6.19
CA LEU A 418 -27.24 -13.00 -4.78
C LEU A 418 -26.58 -11.84 -4.03
N PHE A 419 -25.31 -11.58 -4.30
CA PHE A 419 -24.57 -10.50 -3.66
C PHE A 419 -25.16 -9.13 -4.02
N LEU A 420 -25.54 -8.92 -5.28
CA LEU A 420 -26.18 -7.68 -5.71
C LEU A 420 -27.55 -7.50 -5.09
N GLU A 421 -28.37 -8.57 -5.00
CA GLU A 421 -29.65 -8.54 -4.30
C GLU A 421 -29.46 -8.17 -2.83
N SER A 422 -28.51 -8.83 -2.14
CA SER A 422 -28.18 -8.54 -0.74
C SER A 422 -27.71 -7.11 -0.54
N TYR A 423 -26.85 -6.60 -1.42
CA TYR A 423 -26.38 -5.22 -1.41
C TYR A 423 -27.56 -4.24 -1.52
N ARG A 424 -28.36 -4.35 -2.56
CA ARG A 424 -29.51 -3.45 -2.81
C ARG A 424 -30.51 -3.44 -1.66
N LYS A 425 -30.77 -4.61 -1.05
CA LYS A 425 -31.68 -4.76 0.09
C LYS A 425 -31.15 -4.10 1.36
N ASN A 426 -29.84 -4.14 1.59
CA ASN A 426 -29.24 -3.76 2.86
C ASN A 426 -28.46 -2.45 2.82
N LYS A 427 -28.12 -1.88 1.64
CA LYS A 427 -27.23 -0.71 1.49
C LYS A 427 -27.62 0.51 2.33
N ALA A 428 -28.93 0.75 2.51
CA ALA A 428 -29.40 1.87 3.33
C ALA A 428 -29.05 1.75 4.82
N LYS A 429 -28.76 0.52 5.30
CA LYS A 429 -28.38 0.22 6.69
C LYS A 429 -26.88 -0.03 6.86
N MET A 430 -26.14 -0.10 5.75
CA MET A 430 -24.70 -0.31 5.74
C MET A 430 -23.95 1.00 5.99
N GLY A 431 -22.87 0.94 6.79
CA GLY A 431 -21.88 2.01 6.81
C GLY A 431 -21.07 2.02 5.51
N GLU A 432 -20.42 3.15 5.21
CA GLU A 432 -19.68 3.32 3.95
C GLU A 432 -18.64 2.22 3.70
N GLU A 433 -17.86 1.84 4.70
CA GLU A 433 -16.86 0.76 4.59
C GLU A 433 -17.48 -0.56 4.11
N ARG A 434 -18.65 -0.91 4.68
CA ARG A 434 -19.36 -2.14 4.30
C ARG A 434 -19.93 -2.08 2.88
N LYS A 435 -20.32 -0.90 2.41
CA LYS A 435 -20.73 -0.71 1.02
C LYS A 435 -19.55 -0.91 0.07
N PHE A 436 -18.38 -0.37 0.42
CA PHE A 436 -17.14 -0.57 -0.34
C PHE A 436 -16.79 -2.05 -0.44
N ASP A 437 -16.76 -2.78 0.69
CA ASP A 437 -16.45 -4.21 0.72
C ASP A 437 -17.39 -5.01 -0.19
N ALA A 438 -18.70 -4.82 -0.03
CA ALA A 438 -19.70 -5.53 -0.82
C ALA A 438 -19.59 -5.21 -2.33
N MET A 439 -19.28 -3.97 -2.70
CA MET A 439 -19.11 -3.59 -4.10
C MET A 439 -17.78 -4.13 -4.67
N GLN A 440 -16.72 -4.21 -3.86
CA GLN A 440 -15.45 -4.84 -4.26
C GLN A 440 -15.62 -6.34 -4.53
N GLU A 441 -16.42 -7.04 -3.71
CA GLU A 441 -16.77 -8.45 -3.94
C GLU A 441 -17.49 -8.64 -5.27
N LEU A 442 -18.48 -7.80 -5.59
CA LEU A 442 -19.20 -7.79 -6.85
C LEU A 442 -18.29 -7.46 -8.05
N ALA A 443 -17.38 -6.52 -7.87
CA ALA A 443 -16.41 -6.15 -8.89
C ALA A 443 -15.40 -7.28 -9.14
N MET A 444 -14.99 -7.97 -8.10
CA MET A 444 -14.07 -9.12 -8.20
C MET A 444 -14.71 -10.28 -8.95
N LEU A 445 -16.01 -10.51 -8.74
CA LEU A 445 -16.81 -11.48 -9.50
C LEU A 445 -17.01 -11.07 -10.97
N GLN A 446 -16.59 -9.85 -11.37
CA GLN A 446 -16.85 -9.31 -12.71
C GLN A 446 -18.35 -9.32 -13.06
N TYR A 447 -19.19 -9.07 -12.06
CA TYR A 447 -20.65 -9.13 -12.24
C TYR A 447 -21.18 -7.82 -12.86
N ALA A 448 -21.29 -7.79 -14.18
CA ALA A 448 -21.64 -6.62 -14.96
C ALA A 448 -22.90 -5.84 -14.48
N PRO A 449 -24.01 -6.49 -14.01
CA PRO A 449 -25.16 -5.76 -13.50
C PRO A 449 -24.90 -4.85 -12.29
N ALA A 450 -23.81 -5.06 -11.56
CA ALA A 450 -23.42 -4.26 -10.39
C ALA A 450 -22.75 -2.92 -10.77
N VAL A 451 -22.22 -2.78 -11.99
CA VAL A 451 -21.54 -1.56 -12.45
C VAL A 451 -22.46 -0.32 -12.30
N LYS A 452 -23.76 -0.49 -12.56
CA LYS A 452 -24.72 0.61 -12.40
C LYS A 452 -24.88 1.06 -10.94
N ASP A 453 -24.82 0.13 -10.00
CA ASP A 453 -24.87 0.45 -8.56
C ASP A 453 -23.55 1.06 -8.08
N ALA A 454 -22.42 0.73 -8.71
CA ALA A 454 -21.12 1.34 -8.43
C ALA A 454 -21.07 2.84 -8.78
N GLU A 455 -21.94 3.35 -9.64
CA GLU A 455 -22.01 4.78 -9.97
C GLU A 455 -22.17 5.67 -8.73
N GLU A 456 -22.85 5.20 -7.68
CA GLU A 456 -23.06 5.99 -6.47
C GLU A 456 -21.74 6.36 -5.76
N PHE A 457 -20.69 5.57 -5.94
CA PHE A 457 -19.37 5.84 -5.35
C PHE A 457 -18.63 7.00 -6.02
N LEU A 458 -18.99 7.38 -7.25
CA LEU A 458 -18.45 8.58 -7.90
C LEU A 458 -18.92 9.90 -7.24
N LYS A 459 -19.92 9.84 -6.36
CA LYS A 459 -20.43 10.99 -5.59
C LYS A 459 -19.78 11.14 -4.23
N ILE A 460 -18.85 10.26 -3.89
CA ILE A 460 -18.15 10.28 -2.59
C ILE A 460 -16.96 11.22 -2.67
N ASP A 461 -16.79 12.02 -1.62
CA ASP A 461 -15.65 12.93 -1.49
C ASP A 461 -14.33 12.15 -1.54
N PRO A 462 -13.46 12.42 -2.52
CA PRO A 462 -12.20 11.70 -2.69
C PRO A 462 -11.19 11.98 -1.57
N GLU A 463 -11.28 13.07 -0.84
CA GLU A 463 -10.37 13.37 0.27
C GLU A 463 -10.51 12.33 1.40
N ARG A 464 -11.73 11.81 1.58
CA ARG A 464 -12.02 10.83 2.63
C ARG A 464 -11.81 9.38 2.22
N TYR A 465 -12.09 9.04 0.95
CA TYR A 465 -12.14 7.65 0.46
C TYR A 465 -11.43 7.45 -0.90
N TYR A 466 -10.47 8.30 -1.22
CA TYR A 466 -9.80 8.40 -2.52
C TYR A 466 -9.44 7.05 -3.15
N TRP A 467 -8.71 6.20 -2.41
CA TRP A 467 -8.25 4.92 -2.91
C TRP A 467 -9.37 3.90 -3.06
N GLN A 468 -10.32 3.87 -2.14
CA GLN A 468 -11.40 2.88 -2.13
C GLN A 468 -12.34 3.04 -3.33
N VAL A 469 -12.66 4.27 -3.72
CA VAL A 469 -13.47 4.56 -4.92
C VAL A 469 -12.78 4.00 -6.17
N TYR A 470 -11.48 4.29 -6.32
CA TYR A 470 -10.76 3.84 -7.51
C TYR A 470 -10.50 2.33 -7.52
N PHE A 471 -10.38 1.69 -6.36
CA PHE A 471 -10.26 0.24 -6.25
C PHE A 471 -11.50 -0.48 -6.80
N ILE A 472 -12.70 -0.01 -6.47
CA ILE A 472 -13.94 -0.59 -7.02
C ILE A 472 -13.90 -0.61 -8.55
N PHE A 473 -13.61 0.54 -9.16
CA PHE A 473 -13.55 0.61 -10.62
C PHE A 473 -12.34 -0.16 -11.19
N GLY A 474 -11.22 -0.16 -10.50
CA GLY A 474 -10.06 -0.99 -10.85
C GLY A 474 -10.36 -2.48 -10.85
N LEU A 475 -11.22 -2.94 -9.94
CA LEU A 475 -11.69 -4.32 -9.87
C LEU A 475 -12.71 -4.65 -10.96
N PHE A 476 -13.62 -3.73 -11.32
CA PHE A 476 -14.53 -3.91 -12.47
C PHE A 476 -13.81 -3.90 -13.81
N ASP A 477 -12.64 -3.26 -13.88
CA ASP A 477 -11.79 -3.18 -15.07
C ASP A 477 -12.57 -2.67 -16.30
N ASP A 478 -12.48 -3.38 -17.44
CA ASP A 478 -13.13 -3.00 -18.70
C ASP A 478 -14.64 -2.84 -18.58
N LEU A 479 -15.29 -3.53 -17.65
CA LEU A 479 -16.75 -3.41 -17.44
C LEU A 479 -17.18 -2.00 -17.00
N ALA A 480 -16.31 -1.28 -16.27
CA ALA A 480 -16.62 0.08 -15.82
C ALA A 480 -16.39 1.14 -16.90
N VAL A 481 -15.59 0.86 -17.92
CA VAL A 481 -15.19 1.83 -18.96
C VAL A 481 -16.35 2.58 -19.61
N PRO A 482 -17.42 1.94 -20.11
CA PRO A 482 -18.51 2.64 -20.76
C PRO A 482 -19.19 3.66 -19.82
N MET A 483 -19.46 3.27 -18.58
CA MET A 483 -20.07 4.14 -17.57
C MET A 483 -19.17 5.31 -17.22
N LEU A 484 -17.87 5.07 -16.99
CA LEU A 484 -16.89 6.10 -16.66
C LEU A 484 -16.75 7.12 -17.81
N CYS A 485 -16.77 6.67 -19.08
CA CYS A 485 -16.78 7.56 -20.24
C CYS A 485 -18.01 8.49 -20.28
N GLU A 486 -19.18 7.96 -19.92
CA GLU A 486 -20.41 8.77 -19.80
C GLU A 486 -20.25 9.81 -18.69
N LYS A 487 -19.74 9.41 -17.52
CA LYS A 487 -19.58 10.26 -16.33
C LYS A 487 -18.49 11.32 -16.43
N LEU A 488 -17.60 11.27 -17.40
CA LEU A 488 -16.70 12.38 -17.72
C LEU A 488 -17.46 13.66 -18.13
N ASN A 489 -18.70 13.55 -18.55
CA ASN A 489 -19.56 14.68 -18.94
C ASN A 489 -20.73 14.89 -17.98
N ASP A 490 -20.71 14.33 -16.79
CA ASP A 490 -21.75 14.55 -15.77
C ASP A 490 -21.85 16.05 -15.41
N SER A 491 -23.03 16.50 -15.01
CA SER A 491 -23.26 17.88 -14.56
C SER A 491 -22.50 18.18 -13.26
N ASP A 492 -22.33 17.18 -12.36
CA ASP A 492 -21.60 17.29 -11.12
C ASP A 492 -20.08 17.23 -11.35
N ALA A 493 -19.37 18.26 -10.91
CA ALA A 493 -17.91 18.35 -11.02
C ALA A 493 -17.19 17.24 -10.26
N LEU A 494 -17.69 16.86 -9.08
CA LEU A 494 -17.14 15.79 -8.26
C LEU A 494 -17.21 14.43 -8.99
N VAL A 495 -18.36 14.14 -9.59
CA VAL A 495 -18.57 12.92 -10.40
C VAL A 495 -17.58 12.87 -11.57
N ARG A 496 -17.41 14.00 -12.29
CA ARG A 496 -16.45 14.07 -13.39
C ARG A 496 -15.00 13.83 -12.94
N THR A 497 -14.61 14.48 -11.84
CA THR A 497 -13.24 14.33 -11.29
C THR A 497 -12.98 12.90 -10.83
N ASN A 498 -13.93 12.28 -10.14
CA ASN A 498 -13.82 10.90 -9.69
C ASN A 498 -13.82 9.91 -10.87
N ALA A 499 -14.63 10.15 -11.90
CA ALA A 499 -14.61 9.34 -13.11
C ALA A 499 -13.25 9.42 -13.83
N LEU A 500 -12.67 10.61 -13.95
CA LEU A 500 -11.31 10.78 -14.52
C LEU A 500 -10.24 10.08 -13.66
N GLY A 501 -10.33 10.21 -12.35
CA GLY A 501 -9.44 9.51 -11.42
C GLY A 501 -9.51 7.99 -11.54
N ALA A 502 -10.72 7.44 -11.65
CA ALA A 502 -10.95 6.01 -11.90
C ALA A 502 -10.37 5.55 -13.25
N ILE A 503 -10.55 6.32 -14.30
CA ILE A 503 -9.98 6.05 -15.62
C ILE A 503 -8.45 6.07 -15.57
N ARG A 504 -7.86 7.05 -14.91
CA ARG A 504 -6.40 7.13 -14.71
C ARG A 504 -5.84 5.96 -13.91
N PHE A 505 -6.64 5.42 -13.00
CA PHE A 505 -6.27 4.25 -12.22
C PHE A 505 -6.33 2.96 -13.04
N LEU A 506 -7.37 2.81 -13.87
CA LEU A 506 -7.57 1.69 -14.78
C LEU A 506 -6.55 1.67 -15.93
N MET A 507 -6.25 2.86 -16.48
CA MET A 507 -5.45 3.04 -17.70
C MET A 507 -5.87 2.05 -18.82
N PRO A 508 -7.16 1.99 -19.18
CA PRO A 508 -7.63 1.05 -20.19
C PRO A 508 -7.21 1.51 -21.58
N GLU A 509 -6.86 0.57 -22.44
CA GLU A 509 -6.59 0.80 -23.86
C GLU A 509 -7.91 0.70 -24.67
N SER A 510 -8.61 1.78 -24.79
CA SER A 510 -9.92 1.84 -25.48
C SER A 510 -10.01 3.05 -26.40
N THR A 511 -10.35 2.79 -27.67
CA THR A 511 -10.58 3.87 -28.67
C THR A 511 -11.75 4.75 -28.25
N ASP A 512 -12.79 4.19 -27.65
CA ASP A 512 -13.95 4.96 -27.18
C ASP A 512 -13.62 5.80 -25.97
N MET A 513 -12.74 5.31 -25.10
CA MET A 513 -12.17 6.07 -24.00
C MET A 513 -11.36 7.26 -24.53
N THR A 514 -10.48 7.05 -25.52
CA THR A 514 -9.73 8.14 -26.17
C THR A 514 -10.66 9.23 -26.68
N LYS A 515 -11.74 8.86 -27.39
CA LYS A 515 -12.74 9.81 -27.88
C LYS A 515 -13.43 10.59 -26.76
N ALA A 516 -13.81 9.90 -25.68
CA ALA A 516 -14.46 10.54 -24.53
C ALA A 516 -13.51 11.53 -23.82
N LEU A 517 -12.25 11.17 -23.62
CA LEU A 517 -11.24 12.03 -23.01
C LEU A 517 -10.94 13.25 -23.89
N LEU A 518 -10.79 13.08 -25.21
CA LEU A 518 -10.58 14.18 -26.15
C LEU A 518 -11.77 15.13 -26.17
N LYS A 519 -13.00 14.61 -26.21
CA LYS A 519 -14.22 15.42 -26.12
C LYS A 519 -14.27 16.22 -24.83
N ARG A 520 -13.88 15.61 -23.70
CA ARG A 520 -13.80 16.33 -22.44
C ARG A 520 -12.72 17.41 -22.45
N MET A 521 -11.55 17.13 -23.01
CA MET A 521 -10.44 18.08 -23.14
C MET A 521 -10.83 19.36 -23.90
N GLU A 522 -11.74 19.26 -24.89
CA GLU A 522 -12.22 20.41 -25.67
C GLU A 522 -13.02 21.44 -24.84
N VAL A 523 -13.72 20.98 -23.79
CA VAL A 523 -14.62 21.83 -22.99
C VAL A 523 -14.12 22.11 -21.58
N GLU A 524 -13.10 21.40 -21.13
CA GLU A 524 -12.52 21.58 -19.80
C GLU A 524 -11.73 22.89 -19.72
N LYS A 525 -11.94 23.64 -18.64
CA LYS A 525 -11.26 24.92 -18.39
C LYS A 525 -10.27 24.87 -17.23
N ASP A 526 -10.47 23.92 -16.32
CA ASP A 526 -9.59 23.76 -15.17
C ASP A 526 -8.21 23.26 -15.63
N PRO A 527 -7.12 23.99 -15.35
CA PRO A 527 -5.78 23.66 -15.84
C PRO A 527 -5.25 22.33 -15.26
N ASP A 528 -5.63 21.98 -14.04
CA ASP A 528 -5.19 20.74 -13.40
C ASP A 528 -5.92 19.54 -13.99
N ILE A 529 -7.22 19.67 -14.22
CA ILE A 529 -7.99 18.64 -14.90
C ILE A 529 -7.52 18.48 -16.36
N ARG A 530 -7.18 19.57 -17.05
CA ARG A 530 -6.62 19.51 -18.41
C ARG A 530 -5.29 18.75 -18.45
N TYR A 531 -4.42 18.99 -17.48
CA TYR A 531 -3.17 18.23 -17.33
C TYR A 531 -3.45 16.73 -17.12
N GLN A 532 -4.37 16.40 -16.22
CA GLN A 532 -4.75 14.99 -15.94
C GLN A 532 -5.38 14.32 -17.17
N LEU A 533 -6.17 15.04 -17.95
CA LEU A 533 -6.74 14.55 -19.21
C LEU A 533 -5.62 14.26 -20.24
N ALA A 534 -4.65 15.17 -20.40
CA ALA A 534 -3.53 14.97 -21.31
C ALA A 534 -2.71 13.72 -20.95
N GLU A 535 -2.38 13.56 -19.67
CA GLU A 535 -1.66 12.40 -19.14
C GLU A 535 -2.45 11.09 -19.39
N THR A 536 -3.77 11.12 -19.18
CA THR A 536 -4.63 9.95 -19.39
C THR A 536 -4.78 9.60 -20.87
N ILE A 537 -4.90 10.60 -21.75
CA ILE A 537 -4.92 10.42 -23.20
C ILE A 537 -3.61 9.78 -23.69
N GLU A 538 -2.47 10.25 -23.18
CA GLU A 538 -1.17 9.68 -23.52
C GLU A 538 -1.17 8.17 -23.22
N TRP A 539 -1.44 7.78 -21.97
CA TRP A 539 -1.40 6.38 -21.57
C TRP A 539 -2.37 5.50 -22.36
N ASN A 540 -3.59 6.01 -22.62
CA ASN A 540 -4.58 5.28 -23.38
C ASN A 540 -4.16 5.06 -24.84
N MET A 541 -3.59 6.08 -25.49
CA MET A 541 -3.15 5.98 -26.89
C MET A 541 -1.85 5.17 -27.04
N ILE A 542 -0.96 5.24 -26.05
CA ILE A 542 0.25 4.40 -26.00
C ILE A 542 -0.12 2.92 -26.01
N GLY A 543 -1.10 2.51 -25.21
CA GLY A 543 -1.61 1.15 -25.17
C GLY A 543 -2.15 0.64 -26.50
N GLN A 544 -2.45 1.53 -27.46
CA GLN A 544 -2.90 1.18 -28.82
C GLN A 544 -1.72 0.90 -29.80
N GLY A 545 -0.47 0.81 -29.31
CA GLY A 545 0.71 0.46 -30.10
C GLY A 545 1.30 1.60 -30.92
N GLU A 546 2.06 1.29 -31.98
CA GLU A 546 2.77 2.30 -32.81
C GLU A 546 1.81 3.29 -33.48
N LYS A 547 0.69 2.80 -33.96
CA LYS A 547 -0.35 3.64 -34.56
C LYS A 547 -0.89 4.64 -33.53
N GLY A 548 -1.21 4.18 -32.32
CA GLY A 548 -1.68 5.06 -31.24
C GLY A 548 -0.64 6.10 -30.84
N GLN A 549 0.65 5.74 -30.83
CA GLN A 549 1.74 6.68 -30.57
C GLN A 549 1.88 7.77 -31.65
N GLN A 550 1.68 7.42 -32.91
CA GLN A 550 1.70 8.39 -33.99
C GLN A 550 0.48 9.32 -33.89
N GLU A 551 -0.70 8.77 -33.74
CA GLU A 551 -1.95 9.55 -33.55
C GLU A 551 -1.88 10.46 -32.31
N LEU A 552 -1.22 10.03 -31.23
CA LEU A 552 -0.99 10.84 -30.04
C LEU A 552 -0.18 12.09 -30.36
N ARG A 553 0.95 11.95 -31.08
CA ARG A 553 1.80 13.10 -31.45
C ARG A 553 1.05 14.10 -32.32
N GLU A 554 0.28 13.62 -33.30
CA GLU A 554 -0.55 14.46 -34.16
C GLU A 554 -1.65 15.17 -33.35
N THR A 555 -2.29 14.45 -32.43
CA THR A 555 -3.33 14.97 -31.53
C THR A 555 -2.76 16.05 -30.60
N PHE A 556 -1.65 15.79 -29.93
CA PHE A 556 -1.03 16.77 -29.04
C PHE A 556 -0.48 17.98 -29.80
N SER A 557 0.08 17.79 -30.99
CA SER A 557 0.50 18.90 -31.84
C SER A 557 -0.66 19.80 -32.28
N ARG A 558 -1.88 19.22 -32.41
CA ARG A 558 -3.11 19.97 -32.70
C ARG A 558 -3.61 20.70 -31.46
N LEU A 559 -3.69 20.03 -30.30
CA LEU A 559 -4.16 20.61 -29.05
C LEU A 559 -3.28 21.76 -28.56
N LEU A 560 -1.97 21.66 -28.72
CA LEU A 560 -1.00 22.69 -28.36
C LEU A 560 -1.24 24.05 -29.06
N LYS A 561 -1.97 24.09 -30.18
CA LYS A 561 -2.32 25.35 -30.86
C LYS A 561 -3.38 26.16 -30.09
N PHE A 562 -4.14 25.51 -29.22
CA PHE A 562 -5.24 26.10 -28.47
C PHE A 562 -4.98 26.14 -26.97
N GLU A 563 -3.86 25.60 -26.52
CA GLU A 563 -3.46 25.53 -25.12
C GLU A 563 -2.63 26.74 -24.73
N ASP A 564 -2.79 27.20 -23.47
CA ASP A 564 -1.87 28.20 -22.92
C ASP A 564 -0.45 27.64 -22.89
N LYS A 565 0.49 28.36 -23.46
CA LYS A 565 1.88 27.91 -23.64
C LYS A 565 2.59 27.61 -22.31
N ASP A 566 2.20 28.24 -21.25
CA ASP A 566 2.83 28.12 -19.92
C ASP A 566 2.09 27.11 -19.02
N SER A 567 0.94 26.59 -19.46
CA SER A 567 0.19 25.59 -18.71
C SER A 567 0.98 24.28 -18.53
N SER A 568 0.72 23.56 -17.43
CA SER A 568 1.28 22.24 -17.16
C SER A 568 0.91 21.24 -18.25
N ALA A 569 -0.33 21.31 -18.77
CA ALA A 569 -0.78 20.48 -19.87
C ALA A 569 0.04 20.72 -21.16
N ALA A 570 0.31 22.00 -21.51
CA ALA A 570 1.12 22.32 -22.69
C ALA A 570 2.58 21.86 -22.54
N LYS A 571 3.17 21.99 -21.37
CA LYS A 571 4.53 21.50 -21.10
C LYS A 571 4.60 19.99 -21.28
N PHE A 572 3.66 19.27 -20.66
CA PHE A 572 3.58 17.81 -20.77
C PHE A 572 3.38 17.35 -22.22
N MET A 573 2.42 17.92 -22.95
CA MET A 573 2.17 17.56 -24.36
C MET A 573 3.39 17.83 -25.25
N ARG A 574 4.14 18.93 -25.05
CA ARG A 574 5.38 19.20 -25.79
C ARG A 574 6.45 18.15 -25.54
N GLU A 575 6.66 17.76 -24.28
CA GLU A 575 7.63 16.72 -23.92
C GLU A 575 7.26 15.38 -24.56
N THR A 576 5.98 15.01 -24.54
CA THR A 576 5.48 13.79 -25.19
C THR A 576 5.68 13.80 -26.70
N VAL A 577 5.38 14.92 -27.39
CA VAL A 577 5.59 15.07 -28.84
C VAL A 577 7.09 14.94 -29.20
N MET A 578 7.98 15.43 -28.35
CA MET A 578 9.42 15.37 -28.54
C MET A 578 10.04 14.02 -28.17
N SER A 579 9.37 13.19 -27.40
CA SER A 579 9.85 11.88 -26.97
C SER A 579 9.95 10.89 -28.15
N LYS A 580 11.04 10.15 -28.20
CA LYS A 580 11.29 9.18 -29.30
C LYS A 580 10.71 7.80 -29.03
N SER A 581 10.46 7.44 -27.78
CA SER A 581 10.01 6.09 -27.39
C SER A 581 9.33 6.10 -26.03
N VAL A 582 8.30 5.29 -25.89
CA VAL A 582 7.53 5.10 -24.67
C VAL A 582 8.16 4.07 -23.73
N MET A 583 8.84 3.07 -24.31
CA MET A 583 9.55 2.08 -23.52
C MET A 583 11.04 2.43 -23.47
N PRO A 584 11.67 2.44 -22.27
CA PRO A 584 13.11 2.59 -22.15
C PRO A 584 13.86 1.59 -23.02
N GLU A 585 14.95 2.03 -23.66
CA GLU A 585 15.67 1.19 -24.63
C GLU A 585 16.26 -0.08 -24.03
N ASP A 586 16.72 -0.02 -22.78
CA ASP A 586 17.20 -1.18 -22.02
C ASP A 586 16.11 -2.22 -21.75
N MET A 587 14.88 -1.78 -21.53
CA MET A 587 13.71 -2.64 -21.38
C MET A 587 13.31 -3.29 -22.71
N ARG A 588 13.32 -2.52 -23.78
CA ARG A 588 13.03 -3.02 -25.15
C ARG A 588 14.00 -4.12 -25.57
N LYS A 589 15.29 -4.02 -25.22
CA LYS A 589 16.30 -5.06 -25.49
C LYS A 589 16.06 -6.36 -24.73
N LYS A 590 15.45 -6.29 -23.54
CA LYS A 590 15.12 -7.46 -22.69
C LYS A 590 13.80 -8.12 -23.07
N PHE A 591 12.92 -7.39 -23.76
CA PHE A 591 11.59 -7.88 -24.11
C PHE A 591 11.68 -8.94 -25.20
N LYS A 592 11.36 -10.19 -24.84
CA LYS A 592 11.40 -11.37 -25.73
C LYS A 592 10.12 -12.16 -25.53
N PRO A 593 9.05 -11.87 -26.28
CA PRO A 593 7.77 -12.57 -26.15
C PRO A 593 7.93 -14.10 -26.25
N ASP A 594 7.45 -14.82 -25.26
CA ASP A 594 7.47 -16.28 -25.16
C ASP A 594 6.29 -16.73 -24.30
N SER A 595 5.21 -17.13 -24.95
CA SER A 595 3.98 -17.56 -24.27
C SER A 595 4.18 -18.78 -23.37
N GLY A 596 5.14 -19.65 -23.66
CA GLY A 596 5.42 -20.82 -22.82
C GLY A 596 6.04 -20.42 -21.48
N LYS A 597 7.02 -19.52 -21.51
CA LYS A 597 7.62 -18.94 -20.29
C LYS A 597 6.62 -18.11 -19.50
N PHE A 598 5.85 -17.27 -20.21
CA PHE A 598 4.79 -16.51 -19.58
C PHE A 598 3.79 -17.40 -18.84
N GLU A 599 3.32 -18.50 -19.46
CA GLU A 599 2.34 -19.41 -18.89
C GLU A 599 2.87 -20.11 -17.62
N ALA A 600 4.12 -20.56 -17.64
CA ALA A 600 4.77 -21.14 -16.47
C ALA A 600 4.90 -20.13 -15.33
N ALA A 601 5.29 -18.91 -15.66
CA ALA A 601 5.41 -17.80 -14.70
C ALA A 601 4.04 -17.38 -14.14
N TYR A 602 3.02 -17.28 -14.99
CA TYR A 602 1.66 -16.96 -14.59
C TYR A 602 1.13 -17.98 -13.56
N LYS A 603 1.29 -19.29 -13.85
CA LYS A 603 0.91 -20.34 -12.92
C LYS A 603 1.65 -20.20 -11.59
N THR A 604 2.95 -20.00 -11.62
CA THR A 604 3.78 -19.82 -10.41
C THR A 604 3.30 -18.63 -9.55
N ILE A 605 2.99 -17.49 -10.18
CA ILE A 605 2.49 -16.31 -9.47
C ILE A 605 1.08 -16.55 -8.91
N MET A 606 0.20 -17.20 -9.67
CA MET A 606 -1.14 -17.54 -9.20
C MET A 606 -1.10 -18.51 -8.00
N ASP A 607 -0.23 -19.50 -8.04
CA ASP A 607 -0.04 -20.49 -6.97
C ASP A 607 0.59 -19.87 -5.71
N SER A 608 1.46 -18.87 -5.86
CA SER A 608 2.10 -18.14 -4.75
C SER A 608 1.23 -17.03 -4.15
N GLY A 609 0.02 -16.87 -4.64
CA GLY A 609 -0.90 -15.89 -4.13
C GLY A 609 -0.78 -14.49 -4.75
N VAL A 610 -0.32 -14.41 -6.01
CA VAL A 610 -0.28 -13.16 -6.81
C VAL A 610 0.67 -12.09 -6.24
N HIS A 611 1.80 -12.49 -5.67
CA HIS A 611 2.86 -11.56 -5.27
C HIS A 611 4.01 -11.60 -6.28
N LEU A 612 4.14 -10.55 -7.10
CA LEU A 612 5.25 -10.42 -8.04
C LEU A 612 6.62 -10.27 -7.34
N SER A 613 6.61 -9.75 -6.11
CA SER A 613 7.81 -9.59 -5.28
C SER A 613 8.33 -10.92 -4.71
N SER A 614 7.46 -11.91 -4.51
CA SER A 614 7.82 -13.20 -3.90
C SER A 614 8.58 -14.15 -4.84
N ASN A 615 8.49 -13.93 -6.16
CA ASN A 615 9.22 -14.72 -7.15
C ASN A 615 9.77 -13.85 -8.29
N ARG A 616 11.00 -13.40 -8.13
CA ARG A 616 11.66 -12.46 -9.06
C ARG A 616 11.81 -13.03 -10.48
N GLU A 617 12.07 -14.33 -10.62
CA GLU A 617 12.24 -14.97 -11.92
C GLU A 617 10.89 -15.00 -12.67
N ALA A 618 9.83 -15.49 -12.03
CA ALA A 618 8.50 -15.49 -12.61
C ALA A 618 8.01 -14.05 -12.89
N ALA A 619 8.28 -13.09 -12.01
CA ALA A 619 7.94 -11.68 -12.25
C ALA A 619 8.67 -11.10 -13.47
N ASN A 620 9.93 -11.48 -13.72
CA ASN A 620 10.67 -11.08 -14.92
C ASN A 620 10.11 -11.74 -16.19
N ASP A 621 9.72 -13.00 -16.11
CA ASP A 621 9.09 -13.70 -17.24
C ASP A 621 7.71 -13.09 -17.58
N ILE A 622 6.92 -12.74 -16.56
CA ILE A 622 5.69 -11.94 -16.75
C ILE A 622 6.01 -10.61 -17.47
N LEU A 623 7.07 -9.92 -17.06
CA LEU A 623 7.43 -8.62 -17.60
C LEU A 623 7.97 -8.68 -19.03
N TYR A 624 8.81 -9.68 -19.34
CA TYR A 624 9.59 -9.67 -20.59
C TYR A 624 9.13 -10.68 -21.63
N CYS A 625 8.33 -11.68 -21.24
CA CYS A 625 7.89 -12.75 -22.11
C CYS A 625 6.40 -12.70 -22.51
N ALA A 626 5.61 -11.80 -21.93
CA ALA A 626 4.20 -11.67 -22.25
C ALA A 626 3.93 -11.29 -23.70
N THR A 627 2.88 -11.84 -24.29
CA THR A 627 2.38 -11.53 -25.63
C THR A 627 1.03 -10.81 -25.57
N ARG A 628 0.53 -10.30 -26.68
CA ARG A 628 -0.82 -9.70 -26.72
C ARG A 628 -1.93 -10.69 -26.32
N LYS A 629 -1.74 -12.00 -26.59
CA LYS A 629 -2.68 -13.05 -26.18
C LYS A 629 -2.75 -13.23 -24.67
N ASP A 630 -1.70 -12.81 -23.95
CA ASP A 630 -1.60 -12.96 -22.50
C ASP A 630 -2.21 -11.76 -21.73
N VAL A 631 -2.61 -10.69 -22.42
CA VAL A 631 -3.22 -9.50 -21.81
C VAL A 631 -4.41 -9.82 -20.91
N PRO A 632 -5.37 -10.72 -21.27
CA PRO A 632 -6.45 -11.09 -20.36
C PRO A 632 -5.96 -11.67 -19.03
N LYS A 633 -4.91 -12.50 -19.05
CA LYS A 633 -4.29 -13.06 -17.84
C LYS A 633 -3.56 -12.02 -17.01
N LEU A 634 -2.89 -11.06 -17.66
CA LEU A 634 -2.30 -9.91 -16.98
C LEU A 634 -3.36 -9.04 -16.29
N LYS A 635 -4.51 -8.82 -16.94
CA LYS A 635 -5.64 -8.10 -16.33
C LYS A 635 -6.21 -8.87 -15.13
N GLU A 636 -6.31 -10.18 -15.21
CA GLU A 636 -6.72 -11.00 -14.06
C GLU A 636 -5.73 -10.89 -12.89
N LEU A 637 -4.42 -11.02 -13.14
CA LEU A 637 -3.40 -10.80 -12.11
C LEU A 637 -3.54 -9.41 -11.47
N ARG A 638 -3.79 -8.39 -12.29
CA ARG A 638 -3.98 -7.00 -11.83
C ARG A 638 -5.17 -6.88 -10.89
N ARG A 639 -6.34 -7.43 -11.24
CA ARG A 639 -7.54 -7.44 -10.39
C ARG A 639 -7.30 -8.18 -9.07
N ARG A 640 -6.69 -9.36 -9.13
CA ARG A 640 -6.38 -10.16 -7.94
C ARG A 640 -5.37 -9.47 -7.01
N ALA A 641 -4.39 -8.77 -7.58
CA ALA A 641 -3.48 -7.94 -6.81
C ALA A 641 -4.22 -6.83 -6.04
N LEU A 642 -5.17 -6.13 -6.67
CA LEU A 642 -5.99 -5.10 -6.02
C LEU A 642 -6.89 -5.66 -4.91
N TYR A 643 -7.54 -6.80 -5.15
CA TYR A 643 -8.50 -7.37 -4.20
C TYR A 643 -7.91 -7.71 -2.84
N ARG A 644 -6.62 -7.99 -2.78
CA ARG A 644 -5.93 -8.34 -1.53
C ARG A 644 -5.66 -7.18 -0.59
N GLN A 645 -5.87 -5.95 -1.01
CA GLN A 645 -5.80 -4.72 -0.20
C GLN A 645 -4.53 -4.54 0.64
N SER A 646 -3.40 -5.11 0.23
CA SER A 646 -2.10 -4.81 0.84
C SER A 646 -1.37 -3.74 0.03
N ASP A 647 -0.46 -3.01 0.67
CA ASP A 647 0.35 -1.98 -0.02
C ASP A 647 1.19 -2.58 -1.15
N GLU A 648 1.68 -3.81 -0.99
CA GLU A 648 2.35 -4.58 -2.04
C GLU A 648 1.46 -4.76 -3.27
N CYS A 649 0.19 -5.04 -3.05
CA CYS A 649 -0.79 -5.25 -4.10
C CYS A 649 -1.01 -4.02 -4.96
N PHE A 650 -0.93 -2.83 -4.39
CA PHE A 650 -1.02 -1.58 -5.14
C PHE A 650 0.18 -1.38 -6.09
N TYR A 651 1.41 -1.72 -5.64
CA TYR A 651 2.60 -1.68 -6.50
C TYR A 651 2.54 -2.75 -7.60
N ASP A 652 2.08 -3.94 -7.28
CA ASP A 652 1.87 -4.99 -8.27
C ASP A 652 0.81 -4.58 -9.29
N HIS A 653 -0.27 -3.91 -8.88
CA HIS A 653 -1.25 -3.33 -9.80
C HIS A 653 -0.61 -2.32 -10.76
N LYS A 654 0.14 -1.34 -10.25
CA LYS A 654 0.84 -0.34 -11.10
C LYS A 654 1.86 -1.00 -12.03
N LYS A 655 2.61 -1.98 -11.53
CA LYS A 655 3.59 -2.72 -12.32
C LYS A 655 2.90 -3.52 -13.44
N LEU A 656 1.83 -4.22 -13.14
CA LEU A 656 1.04 -4.98 -14.11
C LEU A 656 0.38 -4.06 -15.14
N THR A 657 -0.13 -2.91 -14.75
CA THR A 657 -0.66 -1.90 -15.68
C THR A 657 0.41 -1.44 -16.67
N ARG A 658 1.64 -1.16 -16.20
CA ARG A 658 2.77 -0.83 -17.08
C ARG A 658 3.15 -1.98 -18.02
N ILE A 659 3.15 -3.22 -17.52
CA ILE A 659 3.43 -4.40 -18.33
C ILE A 659 2.39 -4.54 -19.45
N ILE A 660 1.11 -4.41 -19.12
CA ILE A 660 0.02 -4.47 -20.11
C ILE A 660 0.25 -3.42 -21.19
N ASN A 661 0.52 -2.17 -20.83
CA ASN A 661 0.77 -1.10 -21.79
C ASN A 661 2.01 -1.37 -22.64
N TRP A 662 3.09 -1.90 -22.07
CA TRP A 662 4.28 -2.25 -22.83
C TRP A 662 4.05 -3.41 -23.80
N VAL A 663 3.32 -4.45 -23.37
CA VAL A 663 2.94 -5.58 -24.24
C VAL A 663 2.11 -5.08 -25.41
N LEU A 664 1.13 -4.23 -25.16
CA LEU A 664 0.27 -3.66 -26.21
C LEU A 664 1.04 -2.73 -27.15
N ALA A 665 2.01 -1.95 -26.63
CA ALA A 665 2.82 -1.03 -27.41
C ALA A 665 3.92 -1.71 -28.25
N CYS A 666 4.46 -2.84 -27.80
CA CYS A 666 5.71 -3.40 -28.34
C CYS A 666 5.56 -4.83 -28.87
N ALA A 667 4.55 -5.60 -28.46
CA ALA A 667 4.36 -6.93 -29.00
C ALA A 667 3.80 -6.87 -30.42
N PRO A 668 4.34 -7.65 -31.38
CA PRO A 668 3.79 -7.71 -32.73
C PRO A 668 2.32 -8.12 -32.66
N GLU A 669 1.52 -7.56 -33.57
CA GLU A 669 0.16 -8.06 -33.78
C GLU A 669 0.28 -9.54 -34.16
N ALA A 670 -0.44 -10.40 -33.44
CA ALA A 670 -0.36 -11.83 -33.72
C ALA A 670 -0.86 -12.09 -35.16
N GLU A 671 -0.01 -12.73 -35.97
CA GLU A 671 -0.45 -13.35 -37.22
C GLU A 671 -1.55 -14.41 -36.97
#